data_da919c2acc7c44bd3814ef2027a0dc66
#
_entry.id   da919c2acc7c44bd3814ef2027a0dc66
#
_cell.length_a   1.000
_cell.length_b   1.000
_cell.length_c   1.000
_cell.angle_alpha   90.00
_cell.angle_beta   90.00
_cell.angle_gamma   90.00
#
_symmetry.space_group_name_H-M   'P 1'
#
loop_
_entity.id
_entity.type
_entity.pdbx_description
1 polymer ?
#
loop_
_entity_poly.entity_id
_entity_poly.type
_entity_poly.pdbx_seq_one_letter_code
_entity_poly.pdbx_strand_id
1 'polypeptide(L)'
;MCGISGIASRRLRPDELRPVAERMARSLRHRGPDGTYVQCFSPPTTTECLALGHNRLAIIDVSEAGREPMSNEDGTLWLTFNGEIYNFREVRPRLEARGHRFCSRTDAEVIVHLYEEKGPDCVSELDGIFAFAILDLARNEIFLARDRIGVKPLFYAATHDSFLFGSEIKAILASSLIEPRMNRQAVSDFFTFLYVPCPETAFEGISQLPPAHTLQLRLHDHSFSIKRYWEVARDEGVEHCSYEQLKSEIRKRLAAAVERQLVSDVPLGVFLSGGVDSTVVAGLAKEAKADIQTYTLTLPGDEYRFYNEAVKGRAVSRHLGTQHCELPLEVPELDSILDLVEFSDQPFANPTSYLMYELSKKAREHITVALCGAGGDELFAGYPRSAAVRLARKLEAVPRPLVQFGGKALALLHDSHRNPRLRRARKFLRGLNSDFFVQYCHWTYFLSEGEKHKLLNGDLARQTDGNGLKPSAEILRSAFNQCSLSEPDNCVLEMDLKTFLADNVLEYTDRMSMATALEVRVPLLDCGFVELGLNVPFAYKIRHGRTKAVLFDAFSEFFPSEARNAPKRGFNAPLGQWVGRLFDDYFDIHGRRSGPVREKLGEDVGASWREGILDIGFIQQLRTEHHRGKSDRSHELFACMIFDVWWRKYIRKTQPLVHW
;
A
#
# COMPACT_ATOMS: atom_id res chain seq x y z
N MET A 1 0.24 10.83 -11.57
CA MET A 1 -0.52 10.78 -10.27
C MET A 1 -0.30 12.04 -9.47
N CYS A 2 -1.28 12.44 -8.70
CA CYS A 2 -1.37 13.77 -8.14
C CYS A 2 -1.43 13.73 -6.62
N GLY A 3 -1.42 14.88 -5.99
CA GLY A 3 -1.79 15.06 -4.59
C GLY A 3 -3.08 15.85 -4.51
N ILE A 4 -4.08 15.35 -3.80
CA ILE A 4 -5.35 16.06 -3.58
C ILE A 4 -5.52 16.43 -2.11
N SER A 5 -6.14 17.56 -1.86
CA SER A 5 -6.53 18.00 -0.53
C SER A 5 -7.80 18.85 -0.57
N GLY A 6 -8.49 18.92 0.55
CA GLY A 6 -9.66 19.80 0.64
C GLY A 6 -10.07 20.06 2.08
N ILE A 7 -10.80 21.12 2.23
CA ILE A 7 -11.30 21.62 3.51
C ILE A 7 -12.69 22.21 3.39
N ALA A 8 -13.56 21.86 4.32
CA ALA A 8 -14.81 22.55 4.62
C ALA A 8 -14.79 22.96 6.10
N SER A 9 -14.92 24.25 6.40
CA SER A 9 -14.76 24.71 7.80
C SER A 9 -15.64 25.92 8.08
N ARG A 10 -16.31 25.87 9.25
CA ARG A 10 -17.00 27.00 9.89
C ARG A 10 -16.09 27.78 10.83
N ARG A 11 -14.97 27.17 11.20
CA ARG A 11 -14.02 27.76 12.17
C ARG A 11 -13.13 28.81 11.53
N LEU A 12 -12.82 28.66 10.22
CA LEU A 12 -11.95 29.58 9.51
C LEU A 12 -12.73 30.80 9.00
N ARG A 13 -12.08 31.95 9.01
CA ARG A 13 -12.52 33.14 8.30
C ARG A 13 -12.12 33.04 6.81
N PRO A 14 -12.81 33.73 5.89
CA PRO A 14 -12.47 33.72 4.47
C PRO A 14 -11.02 34.11 4.14
N ASP A 15 -10.43 35.02 4.92
CA ASP A 15 -9.04 35.45 4.79
C ASP A 15 -8.01 34.41 5.26
N GLU A 16 -8.40 33.51 6.16
CA GLU A 16 -7.57 32.41 6.68
C GLU A 16 -7.62 31.17 5.80
N LEU A 17 -8.69 30.98 5.02
CA LEU A 17 -8.93 29.77 4.22
C LEU A 17 -7.81 29.50 3.23
N ARG A 18 -7.49 30.47 2.37
CA ARG A 18 -6.48 30.30 1.30
C ARG A 18 -5.11 29.92 1.86
N PRO A 19 -4.54 30.61 2.85
CA PRO A 19 -3.26 30.21 3.47
C PRO A 19 -3.28 28.80 4.05
N VAL A 20 -4.38 28.36 4.67
CA VAL A 20 -4.53 27.00 5.19
C VAL A 20 -4.53 25.99 4.03
N ALA A 21 -5.36 26.18 3.03
CA ALA A 21 -5.48 25.29 1.88
C ALA A 21 -4.16 25.21 1.08
N GLU A 22 -3.43 26.30 0.96
CA GLU A 22 -2.10 26.32 0.32
C GLU A 22 -1.06 25.54 1.13
N ARG A 23 -1.06 25.58 2.46
CA ARG A 23 -0.19 24.73 3.28
C ARG A 23 -0.51 23.25 3.10
N MET A 24 -1.82 22.90 3.12
CA MET A 24 -2.26 21.53 2.84
C MET A 24 -1.78 21.04 1.47
N ALA A 25 -2.01 21.82 0.40
CA ALA A 25 -1.56 21.47 -0.93
C ALA A 25 -0.03 21.40 -1.02
N ARG A 26 0.68 22.37 -0.45
CA ARG A 26 2.15 22.43 -0.49
C ARG A 26 2.82 21.20 0.14
N SER A 27 2.21 20.62 1.20
CA SER A 27 2.70 19.40 1.85
C SER A 27 2.68 18.15 0.95
N LEU A 28 1.94 18.20 -0.16
CA LEU A 28 1.81 17.13 -1.15
C LEU A 28 2.63 17.38 -2.44
N ARG A 29 3.47 18.42 -2.49
CA ARG A 29 4.18 18.80 -3.71
C ARG A 29 5.08 17.72 -4.29
N HIS A 30 5.63 16.84 -3.45
CA HIS A 30 6.44 15.71 -3.88
C HIS A 30 5.67 14.74 -4.79
N ARG A 31 4.34 14.64 -4.63
CA ARG A 31 3.49 13.78 -5.47
C ARG A 31 3.30 14.35 -6.87
N GLY A 32 3.18 15.68 -6.97
CA GLY A 32 2.92 16.38 -8.24
C GLY A 32 3.69 17.68 -8.34
N PRO A 33 4.94 17.64 -8.80
CA PRO A 33 5.82 18.80 -8.85
C PRO A 33 5.51 19.75 -10.01
N ASP A 34 4.66 19.34 -11.00
CA ASP A 34 4.42 20.11 -12.23
C ASP A 34 3.49 21.31 -12.01
N GLY A 35 2.72 21.32 -10.91
CA GLY A 35 1.90 22.47 -10.53
C GLY A 35 1.18 22.26 -9.19
N THR A 36 0.99 23.37 -8.45
CA THR A 36 0.19 23.39 -7.22
C THR A 36 -0.92 24.41 -7.40
N TYR A 37 -2.17 23.96 -7.25
CA TYR A 37 -3.35 24.77 -7.49
C TYR A 37 -4.31 24.68 -6.31
N VAL A 38 -4.92 25.80 -5.94
CA VAL A 38 -5.92 25.90 -4.87
C VAL A 38 -7.10 26.74 -5.35
N GLN A 39 -8.28 26.18 -5.28
CA GLN A 39 -9.54 26.88 -5.57
C GLN A 39 -10.33 27.05 -4.27
N CYS A 40 -10.64 28.27 -3.90
CA CYS A 40 -11.51 28.62 -2.77
C CYS A 40 -12.90 28.95 -3.24
N PHE A 41 -13.89 28.58 -2.44
CA PHE A 41 -15.31 28.80 -2.74
C PHE A 41 -15.99 29.48 -1.56
N SER A 42 -16.96 30.36 -1.86
CA SER A 42 -17.81 31.02 -0.88
C SER A 42 -19.25 30.97 -1.39
N PRO A 43 -19.90 29.79 -1.32
CA PRO A 43 -21.26 29.65 -1.79
C PRO A 43 -22.22 30.52 -0.97
N PRO A 44 -23.16 31.23 -1.59
CA PRO A 44 -24.12 32.10 -0.86
C PRO A 44 -25.08 31.31 0.03
N THR A 45 -25.18 30.00 -0.16
CA THR A 45 -26.12 29.11 0.52
C THR A 45 -25.53 28.51 1.81
N THR A 46 -24.26 28.73 2.13
CA THR A 46 -23.59 28.20 3.32
C THR A 46 -22.64 29.22 3.92
N THR A 47 -22.42 29.15 5.23
CA THR A 47 -21.39 29.91 5.94
C THR A 47 -20.02 29.24 5.94
N GLU A 48 -19.90 28.14 5.20
CA GLU A 48 -18.68 27.33 5.12
C GLU A 48 -17.61 28.02 4.28
N CYS A 49 -16.39 27.97 4.78
CA CYS A 49 -15.19 28.23 4.00
C CYS A 49 -14.74 26.92 3.33
N LEU A 50 -14.77 26.85 2.00
CA LEU A 50 -14.48 25.66 1.22
C LEU A 50 -13.26 25.87 0.34
N ALA A 51 -12.36 24.89 0.27
CA ALA A 51 -11.26 24.88 -0.69
C ALA A 51 -10.93 23.47 -1.15
N LEU A 52 -10.54 23.36 -2.42
CA LEU A 52 -9.94 22.19 -3.03
C LEU A 52 -8.51 22.51 -3.44
N GLY A 53 -7.58 21.61 -3.18
CA GLY A 53 -6.17 21.69 -3.55
C GLY A 53 -5.76 20.53 -4.44
N HIS A 54 -4.88 20.80 -5.40
CA HIS A 54 -4.34 19.81 -6.32
C HIS A 54 -2.85 20.04 -6.58
N ASN A 55 -2.07 18.96 -6.56
CA ASN A 55 -0.69 18.92 -6.98
C ASN A 55 -0.56 18.02 -8.20
N ARG A 56 -0.22 18.59 -9.34
CA ARG A 56 -0.25 17.90 -10.62
C ARG A 56 1.06 17.17 -10.92
N LEU A 57 0.96 15.91 -11.31
CA LEU A 57 1.93 15.19 -12.13
C LEU A 57 1.27 14.94 -13.48
N ALA A 58 1.72 15.64 -14.51
CA ALA A 58 1.11 15.62 -15.85
C ALA A 58 1.52 14.34 -16.59
N ILE A 59 0.54 13.48 -16.91
CA ILE A 59 0.76 12.19 -17.59
C ILE A 59 -0.09 12.07 -18.85
N ILE A 60 -1.40 12.38 -18.77
CA ILE A 60 -2.30 12.49 -19.91
C ILE A 60 -2.70 13.96 -20.05
N ASP A 61 -2.59 14.47 -21.27
CA ASP A 61 -2.78 15.88 -21.60
C ASP A 61 -1.86 16.80 -20.77
N VAL A 62 -0.60 16.88 -21.12
CA VAL A 62 0.41 17.69 -20.41
C VAL A 62 0.19 19.22 -20.55
N SER A 63 -0.86 19.66 -21.25
CA SER A 63 -1.22 21.07 -21.39
C SER A 63 -1.88 21.65 -20.13
N GLU A 64 -2.05 22.99 -20.09
CA GLU A 64 -2.78 23.69 -19.03
C GLU A 64 -4.26 23.34 -18.97
N ALA A 65 -4.87 22.78 -20.04
CA ALA A 65 -6.25 22.34 -20.05
C ALA A 65 -6.54 21.21 -19.05
N GLY A 66 -5.51 20.38 -18.75
CA GLY A 66 -5.59 19.33 -17.74
C GLY A 66 -5.37 19.80 -16.30
N ARG A 67 -5.46 21.10 -16.01
CA ARG A 67 -5.30 21.66 -14.66
C ARG A 67 -6.52 21.33 -13.79
N GLU A 68 -6.24 20.99 -12.52
CA GLU A 68 -7.25 20.79 -11.48
C GLU A 68 -7.03 21.72 -10.28
N PRO A 69 -8.07 22.06 -9.48
CA PRO A 69 -9.45 21.60 -9.59
C PRO A 69 -10.14 22.08 -10.88
N MET A 70 -10.90 21.18 -11.51
CA MET A 70 -11.66 21.44 -12.75
C MET A 70 -13.17 21.37 -12.51
N SER A 71 -13.97 22.03 -13.35
CA SER A 71 -15.42 22.06 -13.21
C SER A 71 -16.13 21.49 -14.44
N ASN A 72 -17.42 21.16 -14.26
CA ASN A 72 -18.35 21.01 -15.38
C ASN A 72 -18.62 22.37 -16.06
N GLU A 73 -19.46 22.37 -17.11
CA GLU A 73 -19.72 23.53 -17.99
C GLU A 73 -20.31 24.74 -17.28
N ASP A 74 -21.15 24.53 -16.27
CA ASP A 74 -21.82 25.59 -15.52
C ASP A 74 -21.14 25.98 -14.19
N GLY A 75 -20.05 25.27 -13.83
CA GLY A 75 -19.31 25.55 -12.63
C GLY A 75 -20.00 25.14 -11.33
N THR A 76 -21.01 24.28 -11.38
CA THR A 76 -21.73 23.79 -10.18
C THR A 76 -21.02 22.59 -9.53
N LEU A 77 -20.24 21.84 -10.30
CA LEU A 77 -19.45 20.69 -9.85
C LEU A 77 -17.97 20.96 -10.01
N TRP A 78 -17.18 20.66 -8.96
CA TRP A 78 -15.73 20.84 -8.98
C TRP A 78 -15.01 19.57 -8.54
N LEU A 79 -14.07 19.12 -9.36
CA LEU A 79 -13.31 17.88 -9.19
C LEU A 79 -11.87 18.18 -8.80
N THR A 80 -11.33 17.38 -7.85
CA THR A 80 -9.88 17.16 -7.67
C THR A 80 -9.63 15.66 -7.62
N PHE A 81 -8.64 15.18 -8.40
CA PHE A 81 -8.45 13.78 -8.71
C PHE A 81 -6.99 13.35 -8.60
N ASN A 82 -6.77 12.18 -8.04
CA ASN A 82 -5.47 11.50 -7.99
C ASN A 82 -5.66 10.07 -8.52
N GLY A 83 -5.22 9.81 -9.72
CA GLY A 83 -5.39 8.48 -10.29
C GLY A 83 -5.26 8.44 -11.80
N GLU A 84 -5.87 7.40 -12.38
CA GLU A 84 -5.98 7.15 -13.82
C GLU A 84 -7.28 6.40 -14.10
N ILE A 85 -8.13 6.91 -15.00
CA ILE A 85 -9.36 6.25 -15.47
C ILE A 85 -9.08 5.57 -16.80
N TYR A 86 -8.90 4.27 -16.79
CA TYR A 86 -8.44 3.51 -17.97
C TYR A 86 -9.50 3.43 -19.09
N ASN A 87 -10.78 3.45 -18.76
CA ASN A 87 -11.87 3.38 -19.72
C ASN A 87 -12.39 4.76 -20.19
N PHE A 88 -11.65 5.85 -19.94
CA PHE A 88 -12.09 7.22 -20.30
C PHE A 88 -12.38 7.36 -21.80
N ARG A 89 -11.64 6.65 -22.67
CA ARG A 89 -11.84 6.68 -24.13
C ARG A 89 -13.17 6.07 -24.57
N GLU A 90 -13.74 5.19 -23.76
CA GLU A 90 -15.05 4.57 -24.00
C GLU A 90 -16.19 5.41 -23.41
N VAL A 91 -15.94 6.03 -22.25
CA VAL A 91 -16.90 6.84 -21.51
C VAL A 91 -17.13 8.19 -22.19
N ARG A 92 -16.07 8.88 -22.59
CA ARG A 92 -16.11 10.22 -23.18
C ARG A 92 -17.05 10.36 -24.37
N PRO A 93 -16.99 9.53 -25.44
CA PRO A 93 -17.88 9.65 -26.59
C PRO A 93 -19.36 9.51 -26.23
N ARG A 94 -19.67 8.71 -25.19
CA ARG A 94 -21.04 8.53 -24.70
C ARG A 94 -21.56 9.80 -24.02
N LEU A 95 -20.71 10.48 -23.27
CA LEU A 95 -21.04 11.75 -22.63
C LEU A 95 -21.16 12.89 -23.65
N GLU A 96 -20.26 12.97 -24.62
CA GLU A 96 -20.29 13.93 -25.72
C GLU A 96 -21.62 13.79 -26.55
N ALA A 97 -22.05 12.53 -26.81
CA ALA A 97 -23.31 12.26 -27.50
C ALA A 97 -24.56 12.70 -26.69
N ARG A 98 -24.42 12.89 -25.37
CA ARG A 98 -25.46 13.41 -24.47
C ARG A 98 -25.41 14.93 -24.28
N GLY A 99 -24.44 15.58 -24.90
CA GLY A 99 -24.33 17.05 -24.93
C GLY A 99 -23.25 17.65 -24.04
N HIS A 100 -22.52 16.83 -23.27
CA HIS A 100 -21.41 17.32 -22.46
C HIS A 100 -20.27 17.85 -23.33
N ARG A 101 -19.62 18.93 -22.87
CA ARG A 101 -18.55 19.60 -23.58
C ARG A 101 -17.25 19.49 -22.78
N PHE A 102 -16.28 18.78 -23.34
CA PHE A 102 -14.98 18.59 -22.76
C PHE A 102 -14.01 19.72 -23.11
N CYS A 103 -13.30 20.23 -22.11
CA CYS A 103 -12.31 21.31 -22.25
C CYS A 103 -10.87 20.77 -22.32
N SER A 104 -10.63 19.55 -21.84
CA SER A 104 -9.33 18.89 -21.81
C SER A 104 -9.34 17.57 -22.57
N ARG A 105 -8.18 16.90 -22.64
CA ARG A 105 -8.05 15.53 -23.13
C ARG A 105 -7.71 14.56 -22.00
N THR A 106 -7.77 15.02 -20.74
CA THR A 106 -7.47 14.19 -19.60
C THR A 106 -8.55 13.12 -19.41
N ASP A 107 -8.16 12.07 -18.71
CA ASP A 107 -9.06 11.04 -18.21
C ASP A 107 -9.90 11.53 -17.02
N ALA A 108 -9.43 12.53 -16.27
CA ALA A 108 -10.11 13.10 -15.11
C ALA A 108 -11.48 13.70 -15.45
N GLU A 109 -11.61 14.38 -16.60
CA GLU A 109 -12.80 15.14 -16.93
C GLU A 109 -14.06 14.26 -17.12
N VAL A 110 -13.90 12.97 -17.47
CA VAL A 110 -15.06 12.05 -17.54
C VAL A 110 -15.73 11.85 -16.18
N ILE A 111 -15.01 12.04 -15.06
CA ILE A 111 -15.55 11.85 -13.71
C ILE A 111 -16.63 12.90 -13.40
N VAL A 112 -16.35 14.18 -13.67
CA VAL A 112 -17.27 15.26 -13.35
C VAL A 112 -18.55 15.16 -14.17
N HIS A 113 -18.45 14.83 -15.46
CA HIS A 113 -19.61 14.66 -16.32
C HIS A 113 -20.41 13.37 -16.02
N LEU A 114 -19.75 12.27 -15.65
CA LEU A 114 -20.46 11.07 -15.15
C LEU A 114 -21.20 11.35 -13.83
N TYR A 115 -20.59 12.14 -12.94
CA TYR A 115 -21.24 12.51 -11.68
C TYR A 115 -22.45 13.42 -11.92
N GLU A 116 -22.41 14.33 -12.90
CA GLU A 116 -23.52 15.15 -13.30
C GLU A 116 -24.71 14.30 -13.71
N GLU A 117 -24.50 13.22 -14.48
CA GLU A 117 -25.57 12.34 -14.92
C GLU A 117 -26.09 11.37 -13.87
N LYS A 118 -25.16 10.80 -13.04
CA LYS A 118 -25.46 9.65 -12.20
C LYS A 118 -25.29 9.92 -10.70
N GLY A 119 -24.79 11.10 -10.34
CA GLY A 119 -24.43 11.40 -8.97
C GLY A 119 -23.40 10.40 -8.41
N PRO A 120 -23.55 9.97 -7.14
CA PRO A 120 -22.63 9.04 -6.49
C PRO A 120 -22.45 7.69 -7.20
N ASP A 121 -23.41 7.25 -8.02
CA ASP A 121 -23.33 5.96 -8.71
C ASP A 121 -22.35 5.98 -9.91
N CYS A 122 -21.81 7.15 -10.27
CA CYS A 122 -20.76 7.30 -11.29
C CYS A 122 -19.58 6.36 -11.10
N VAL A 123 -19.20 6.06 -9.84
CA VAL A 123 -18.07 5.18 -9.47
C VAL A 123 -18.20 3.76 -10.03
N SER A 124 -19.42 3.30 -10.29
CA SER A 124 -19.69 1.97 -10.84
C SER A 124 -19.24 1.81 -12.29
N GLU A 125 -19.20 2.92 -13.05
CA GLU A 125 -18.81 2.95 -14.46
C GLU A 125 -17.34 3.30 -14.69
N LEU A 126 -16.64 3.71 -13.64
CA LEU A 126 -15.20 4.01 -13.72
C LEU A 126 -14.37 2.74 -13.61
N ASP A 127 -13.51 2.49 -14.59
CA ASP A 127 -12.47 1.46 -14.52
C ASP A 127 -11.10 2.15 -14.41
N GLY A 128 -10.46 2.01 -13.25
CA GLY A 128 -9.22 2.73 -12.97
C GLY A 128 -8.73 2.58 -11.54
N ILE A 129 -7.64 3.28 -11.27
CA ILE A 129 -7.04 3.47 -9.95
C ILE A 129 -7.24 4.92 -9.55
N PHE A 130 -7.91 5.19 -8.45
CA PHE A 130 -8.31 6.57 -8.14
C PHE A 130 -8.61 6.85 -6.67
N ALA A 131 -8.38 8.10 -6.32
CA ALA A 131 -8.98 8.80 -5.20
C ALA A 131 -9.41 10.19 -5.68
N PHE A 132 -10.67 10.59 -5.49
CA PHE A 132 -11.13 11.89 -5.92
C PHE A 132 -12.12 12.51 -4.94
N ALA A 133 -12.28 13.82 -5.08
CA ALA A 133 -13.31 14.59 -4.42
C ALA A 133 -14.09 15.42 -5.43
N ILE A 134 -15.42 15.43 -5.29
CA ILE A 134 -16.31 16.34 -6.01
C ILE A 134 -16.99 17.24 -4.99
N LEU A 135 -16.87 18.55 -5.17
CA LEU A 135 -17.67 19.56 -4.50
C LEU A 135 -18.90 19.86 -5.36
N ASP A 136 -20.08 19.51 -4.87
CA ASP A 136 -21.38 19.78 -5.47
C ASP A 136 -21.98 21.04 -4.80
N LEU A 137 -21.86 22.17 -5.48
CA LEU A 137 -22.34 23.45 -5.00
C LEU A 137 -23.88 23.55 -5.02
N ALA A 138 -24.53 22.80 -5.92
CA ALA A 138 -25.99 22.80 -6.02
C ALA A 138 -26.66 22.02 -4.88
N ARG A 139 -26.02 20.90 -4.48
CA ARG A 139 -26.50 20.06 -3.38
C ARG A 139 -25.91 20.46 -2.03
N ASN A 140 -24.90 21.31 -2.00
CA ASN A 140 -24.10 21.62 -0.80
C ASN A 140 -23.49 20.36 -0.17
N GLU A 141 -22.80 19.56 -0.99
CA GLU A 141 -22.21 18.28 -0.58
C GLU A 141 -20.76 18.16 -1.07
N ILE A 142 -19.97 17.36 -0.34
CA ILE A 142 -18.69 16.87 -0.83
C ILE A 142 -18.81 15.36 -0.97
N PHE A 143 -18.47 14.84 -2.15
CA PHE A 143 -18.42 13.43 -2.45
C PHE A 143 -16.97 12.99 -2.61
N LEU A 144 -16.55 11.98 -1.83
CA LEU A 144 -15.24 11.35 -1.93
C LEU A 144 -15.39 9.92 -2.43
N ALA A 145 -14.47 9.47 -3.27
CA ALA A 145 -14.42 8.08 -3.70
C ALA A 145 -12.97 7.55 -3.73
N ARG A 146 -12.80 6.28 -3.34
CA ARG A 146 -11.54 5.54 -3.44
C ARG A 146 -11.73 4.29 -4.30
N ASP A 147 -10.75 3.95 -5.13
CA ASP A 147 -10.82 2.84 -6.07
C ASP A 147 -11.07 1.48 -5.39
N ARG A 148 -11.48 0.50 -6.20
CA ARG A 148 -11.96 -0.82 -5.75
C ARG A 148 -10.95 -1.59 -4.92
N ILE A 149 -9.66 -1.45 -5.20
CA ILE A 149 -8.57 -2.21 -4.55
C ILE A 149 -7.82 -1.35 -3.52
N GLY A 150 -8.01 0.00 -3.57
CA GLY A 150 -7.32 0.95 -2.70
C GLY A 150 -5.91 1.27 -3.15
N VAL A 151 -5.66 1.26 -4.46
CA VAL A 151 -4.34 1.61 -5.03
C VAL A 151 -3.97 3.05 -4.70
N LYS A 152 -4.96 3.97 -4.71
CA LYS A 152 -4.73 5.36 -4.33
C LYS A 152 -5.15 5.62 -2.89
N PRO A 153 -4.31 6.29 -2.08
CA PRO A 153 -4.63 6.64 -0.71
C PRO A 153 -5.62 7.81 -0.64
N LEU A 154 -6.52 7.78 0.35
CA LEU A 154 -7.41 8.89 0.68
C LEU A 154 -7.70 8.89 2.18
N PHE A 155 -7.31 9.97 2.84
CA PHE A 155 -7.51 10.17 4.29
C PHE A 155 -8.51 11.30 4.52
N TYR A 156 -9.22 11.23 5.64
CA TYR A 156 -10.16 12.27 6.05
C TYR A 156 -10.16 12.45 7.56
N ALA A 157 -10.58 13.63 7.99
CA ALA A 157 -10.83 13.94 9.39
C ALA A 157 -12.10 14.79 9.49
N ALA A 158 -12.96 14.44 10.45
CA ALA A 158 -14.19 15.16 10.72
C ALA A 158 -14.18 15.65 12.18
N THR A 159 -14.44 16.93 12.37
CA THR A 159 -14.68 17.57 13.67
C THR A 159 -16.07 18.21 13.63
N HIS A 160 -16.52 18.75 14.78
CA HIS A 160 -17.77 19.50 14.81
C HIS A 160 -17.81 20.66 13.80
N ASP A 161 -16.68 21.34 13.59
CA ASP A 161 -16.60 22.60 12.83
C ASP A 161 -15.81 22.48 11.51
N SER A 162 -15.21 21.33 11.22
CA SER A 162 -14.37 21.19 10.04
C SER A 162 -14.35 19.75 9.51
N PHE A 163 -14.35 19.63 8.21
CA PHE A 163 -14.06 18.38 7.50
C PHE A 163 -12.84 18.59 6.59
N LEU A 164 -11.86 17.69 6.66
CA LEU A 164 -10.63 17.75 5.89
C LEU A 164 -10.41 16.43 5.19
N PHE A 165 -9.78 16.47 4.01
CA PHE A 165 -9.31 15.27 3.35
C PHE A 165 -7.98 15.51 2.63
N GLY A 166 -7.27 14.44 2.32
CA GLY A 166 -6.04 14.50 1.56
C GLY A 166 -5.52 13.14 1.12
N SER A 167 -4.69 13.14 0.10
CA SER A 167 -3.97 11.94 -0.34
C SER A 167 -3.06 11.38 0.75
N GLU A 168 -2.57 12.23 1.65
CA GLU A 168 -1.66 11.88 2.73
C GLU A 168 -2.07 12.58 4.03
N ILE A 169 -1.74 11.96 5.17
CA ILE A 169 -2.11 12.47 6.51
C ILE A 169 -1.47 13.83 6.77
N LYS A 170 -0.23 14.05 6.27
CA LYS A 170 0.47 15.33 6.42
C LYS A 170 -0.32 16.52 5.88
N ALA A 171 -1.15 16.33 4.84
CA ALA A 171 -2.00 17.41 4.31
C ALA A 171 -3.06 17.83 5.34
N ILE A 172 -3.66 16.87 6.04
CA ILE A 172 -4.62 17.15 7.10
C ILE A 172 -3.95 17.85 8.28
N LEU A 173 -2.78 17.35 8.71
CA LEU A 173 -2.01 17.94 9.82
C LEU A 173 -1.49 19.35 9.50
N ALA A 174 -1.14 19.63 8.23
CA ALA A 174 -0.69 20.94 7.77
C ALA A 174 -1.77 22.03 7.88
N SER A 175 -3.05 21.65 7.99
CA SER A 175 -4.14 22.58 8.27
C SER A 175 -4.01 23.24 9.68
N SER A 176 -3.36 22.57 10.63
CA SER A 176 -3.31 22.90 12.06
C SER A 176 -4.67 22.92 12.75
N LEU A 177 -5.71 22.36 12.13
CA LEU A 177 -7.05 22.23 12.73
C LEU A 177 -7.22 20.94 13.52
N ILE A 178 -6.39 19.94 13.25
CA ILE A 178 -6.33 18.66 13.94
C ILE A 178 -5.04 18.59 14.76
N GLU A 179 -5.17 18.37 16.04
CA GLU A 179 -4.02 18.11 16.89
C GLU A 179 -3.61 16.64 16.77
N PRO A 180 -2.34 16.34 16.47
CA PRO A 180 -1.88 14.97 16.37
C PRO A 180 -1.89 14.30 17.75
N ARG A 181 -2.75 13.31 17.93
CA ARG A 181 -2.84 12.42 19.09
C ARG A 181 -2.70 10.99 18.65
N MET A 182 -1.97 10.19 19.43
CA MET A 182 -1.68 8.81 19.08
C MET A 182 -2.88 7.89 19.27
N ASN A 183 -3.29 7.18 18.21
CA ASN A 183 -4.26 6.09 18.27
C ASN A 183 -3.58 4.81 18.80
N ARG A 184 -3.87 4.46 20.05
CA ARG A 184 -3.22 3.33 20.76
C ARG A 184 -3.52 1.97 20.14
N GLN A 185 -4.76 1.74 19.68
CA GLN A 185 -5.12 0.49 19.02
C GLN A 185 -4.36 0.32 17.70
N ALA A 186 -4.34 1.34 16.87
CA ALA A 186 -3.63 1.35 15.60
C ALA A 186 -2.12 1.13 15.77
N VAL A 187 -1.52 1.73 16.80
CA VAL A 187 -0.10 1.50 17.17
C VAL A 187 0.13 0.07 17.65
N SER A 188 -0.79 -0.50 18.44
CA SER A 188 -0.71 -1.91 18.83
C SER A 188 -0.76 -2.84 17.62
N ASP A 189 -1.65 -2.57 16.66
CA ASP A 189 -1.81 -3.33 15.44
C ASP A 189 -0.59 -3.18 14.50
N PHE A 190 0.01 -1.98 14.45
CA PHE A 190 1.28 -1.76 13.76
C PHE A 190 2.39 -2.72 14.22
N PHE A 191 2.55 -2.96 15.50
CA PHE A 191 3.57 -3.90 15.99
C PHE A 191 3.29 -5.36 15.61
N THR A 192 2.04 -5.72 15.32
CA THR A 192 1.70 -7.03 14.76
C THR A 192 2.00 -7.08 13.27
N PHE A 193 1.49 -6.12 12.50
CA PHE A 193 1.45 -6.16 11.04
C PHE A 193 2.65 -5.47 10.37
N LEU A 194 3.36 -4.58 11.05
CA LEU A 194 4.36 -3.62 10.57
C LEU A 194 3.77 -2.49 9.69
N TYR A 195 2.47 -2.35 9.66
CA TYR A 195 1.69 -1.27 9.06
C TYR A 195 0.44 -1.02 9.91
N VAL A 196 -0.20 0.12 9.71
CA VAL A 196 -1.48 0.42 10.37
C VAL A 196 -2.62 -0.02 9.46
N PRO A 197 -3.49 -0.95 9.89
CA PRO A 197 -4.61 -1.42 9.07
C PRO A 197 -5.70 -0.37 8.90
N CYS A 198 -6.21 -0.23 7.67
CA CYS A 198 -7.39 0.56 7.33
C CYS A 198 -8.65 0.02 8.07
N PRO A 199 -9.58 0.88 8.51
CA PRO A 199 -9.69 2.33 8.29
C PRO A 199 -8.93 3.19 9.30
N GLU A 200 -8.30 2.59 10.30
CA GLU A 200 -7.59 3.30 11.34
C GLU A 200 -6.31 3.96 10.80
N THR A 201 -5.88 5.02 11.46
CA THR A 201 -4.54 5.58 11.31
C THR A 201 -3.85 5.66 12.66
N ALA A 202 -2.54 5.91 12.67
CA ALA A 202 -1.79 6.11 13.90
C ALA A 202 -2.22 7.38 14.68
N PHE A 203 -3.15 8.16 14.13
CA PHE A 203 -3.67 9.40 14.72
C PHE A 203 -5.14 9.28 15.09
N GLU A 204 -5.51 9.69 16.29
CA GLU A 204 -6.92 9.81 16.69
C GLU A 204 -7.63 10.86 15.82
N GLY A 205 -8.85 10.55 15.39
CA GLY A 205 -9.68 11.46 14.60
C GLY A 205 -9.31 11.63 13.14
N ILE A 206 -8.28 10.90 12.66
CA ILE A 206 -7.95 10.79 11.23
C ILE A 206 -8.18 9.36 10.79
N SER A 207 -8.95 9.16 9.73
CA SER A 207 -9.26 7.84 9.19
C SER A 207 -8.88 7.76 7.70
N GLN A 208 -8.63 6.55 7.23
CA GLN A 208 -8.47 6.25 5.81
C GLN A 208 -9.81 5.79 5.23
N LEU A 209 -10.21 6.32 4.08
CA LEU A 209 -11.39 5.81 3.38
C LEU A 209 -11.07 4.39 2.87
N PRO A 210 -11.88 3.36 3.24
CA PRO A 210 -11.57 2.00 2.82
C PRO A 210 -11.62 1.81 1.29
N PRO A 211 -10.89 0.83 0.73
CA PRO A 211 -11.02 0.43 -0.67
C PRO A 211 -12.48 0.17 -1.06
N ALA A 212 -12.86 0.51 -2.29
CA ALA A 212 -14.22 0.34 -2.81
C ALA A 212 -15.31 1.09 -2.02
N HIS A 213 -14.96 2.20 -1.35
CA HIS A 213 -15.93 3.01 -0.62
C HIS A 213 -16.02 4.44 -1.14
N THR A 214 -17.20 5.00 -0.94
CA THR A 214 -17.50 6.42 -1.12
C THR A 214 -17.84 7.04 0.23
N LEU A 215 -17.59 8.34 0.36
CA LEU A 215 -18.05 9.16 1.49
C LEU A 215 -18.81 10.35 0.95
N GLN A 216 -20.02 10.56 1.45
CA GLN A 216 -20.87 11.71 1.11
C GLN A 216 -21.04 12.57 2.35
N LEU A 217 -20.53 13.79 2.32
CA LEU A 217 -20.60 14.80 3.38
C LEU A 217 -21.64 15.85 3.02
N ARG A 218 -22.53 16.17 3.95
CA ARG A 218 -23.44 17.33 3.87
C ARG A 218 -22.79 18.54 4.55
N LEU A 219 -22.73 19.65 3.82
CA LEU A 219 -22.07 20.86 4.35
C LEU A 219 -22.85 21.54 5.48
N HIS A 220 -24.20 21.42 5.48
CA HIS A 220 -25.03 22.15 6.45
C HIS A 220 -24.91 21.65 7.91
N ASP A 221 -24.54 20.39 8.15
CA ASP A 221 -24.44 19.81 9.50
C ASP A 221 -23.16 18.97 9.72
N HIS A 222 -22.31 18.86 8.73
CA HIS A 222 -21.12 17.99 8.68
C HIS A 222 -21.42 16.50 8.92
N SER A 223 -22.68 16.09 8.76
CA SER A 223 -22.99 14.66 8.75
C SER A 223 -22.46 14.00 7.50
N PHE A 224 -21.94 12.80 7.63
CA PHE A 224 -21.44 12.03 6.48
C PHE A 224 -21.86 10.57 6.57
N SER A 225 -21.92 9.93 5.42
CA SER A 225 -22.14 8.48 5.29
C SER A 225 -21.07 7.86 4.43
N ILE A 226 -20.66 6.65 4.81
CA ILE A 226 -19.69 5.85 4.05
C ILE A 226 -20.43 4.64 3.49
N LYS A 227 -20.29 4.40 2.16
CA LYS A 227 -20.96 3.30 1.46
C LYS A 227 -19.95 2.51 0.65
N ARG A 228 -19.97 1.17 0.78
CA ARG A 228 -19.23 0.28 -0.13
C ARG A 228 -19.99 0.20 -1.47
N TYR A 229 -19.30 0.44 -2.58
CA TYR A 229 -19.89 0.43 -3.92
C TYR A 229 -19.49 -0.80 -4.74
N TRP A 230 -18.48 -1.58 -4.30
CA TRP A 230 -18.03 -2.76 -4.99
C TRP A 230 -17.51 -3.84 -4.01
N GLU A 231 -17.66 -5.09 -4.42
CA GLU A 231 -17.06 -6.27 -3.78
C GLU A 231 -16.83 -7.36 -4.84
N VAL A 232 -15.93 -8.29 -4.55
CA VAL A 232 -15.68 -9.42 -5.44
C VAL A 232 -16.88 -10.36 -5.38
N ALA A 233 -17.56 -10.52 -6.53
CA ALA A 233 -18.66 -11.45 -6.64
C ALA A 233 -18.17 -12.85 -6.98
N ARG A 234 -18.91 -13.88 -6.52
CA ARG A 234 -18.72 -15.24 -6.97
C ARG A 234 -19.08 -15.39 -8.45
N ASP A 235 -18.21 -16.05 -9.21
CA ASP A 235 -18.40 -16.35 -10.63
C ASP A 235 -18.37 -17.87 -10.86
N GLU A 236 -19.58 -18.49 -10.89
CA GLU A 236 -19.74 -19.93 -11.13
C GLU A 236 -19.21 -20.34 -12.51
N GLY A 237 -19.25 -19.46 -13.51
CA GLY A 237 -18.71 -19.71 -14.83
C GLY A 237 -17.22 -19.95 -14.79
N VAL A 238 -16.48 -19.13 -14.03
CA VAL A 238 -15.04 -19.26 -13.83
C VAL A 238 -14.70 -20.51 -13.01
N GLU A 239 -15.47 -20.77 -11.94
CA GLU A 239 -15.25 -21.95 -11.08
C GLU A 239 -15.34 -23.29 -11.83
N HIS A 240 -16.16 -23.37 -12.89
CA HIS A 240 -16.36 -24.59 -13.70
C HIS A 240 -15.52 -24.65 -14.97
N CYS A 241 -14.71 -23.63 -15.26
CA CYS A 241 -13.82 -23.63 -16.42
C CYS A 241 -12.74 -24.72 -16.31
N SER A 242 -12.43 -25.33 -17.43
CA SER A 242 -11.25 -26.20 -17.53
C SER A 242 -9.95 -25.39 -17.38
N TYR A 243 -8.87 -26.09 -17.05
CA TYR A 243 -7.55 -25.43 -16.88
C TYR A 243 -7.09 -24.70 -18.14
N GLU A 244 -7.32 -25.24 -19.34
CA GLU A 244 -6.93 -24.62 -20.60
C GLU A 244 -7.81 -23.40 -20.94
N GLN A 245 -9.10 -23.43 -20.64
CA GLN A 245 -9.98 -22.28 -20.80
C GLN A 245 -9.54 -21.14 -19.88
N LEU A 246 -9.21 -21.43 -18.63
CA LEU A 246 -8.72 -20.43 -17.69
C LEU A 246 -7.39 -19.81 -18.13
N LYS A 247 -6.45 -20.59 -18.66
CA LYS A 247 -5.21 -20.04 -19.24
C LYS A 247 -5.50 -19.02 -20.35
N SER A 248 -6.43 -19.36 -21.24
CA SER A 248 -6.83 -18.47 -22.32
C SER A 248 -7.49 -17.18 -21.81
N GLU A 249 -8.40 -17.31 -20.85
CA GLU A 249 -9.10 -16.16 -20.28
C GLU A 249 -8.18 -15.25 -19.45
N ILE A 250 -7.27 -15.83 -18.65
CA ILE A 250 -6.22 -15.12 -17.92
C ILE A 250 -5.37 -14.30 -18.89
N ARG A 251 -4.93 -14.93 -20.01
CA ARG A 251 -4.13 -14.24 -21.03
C ARG A 251 -4.89 -13.08 -21.64
N LYS A 252 -6.13 -13.31 -22.06
CA LYS A 252 -6.99 -12.31 -22.71
C LYS A 252 -7.23 -11.10 -21.80
N ARG A 253 -7.68 -11.32 -20.55
CA ARG A 253 -8.00 -10.21 -19.63
C ARG A 253 -6.76 -9.45 -19.23
N LEU A 254 -5.66 -10.14 -18.92
CA LEU A 254 -4.43 -9.46 -18.50
C LEU A 254 -3.78 -8.68 -19.65
N ALA A 255 -3.82 -9.20 -20.89
CA ALA A 255 -3.35 -8.47 -22.06
C ALA A 255 -4.12 -7.16 -22.24
N ALA A 256 -5.46 -7.20 -22.14
CA ALA A 256 -6.30 -6.02 -22.21
C ALA A 256 -6.01 -5.03 -21.07
N ALA A 257 -5.78 -5.52 -19.85
CA ALA A 257 -5.44 -4.67 -18.70
C ALA A 257 -4.08 -3.96 -18.91
N VAL A 258 -3.06 -4.69 -19.39
CA VAL A 258 -1.75 -4.11 -19.70
C VAL A 258 -1.88 -3.06 -20.81
N GLU A 259 -2.59 -3.36 -21.89
CA GLU A 259 -2.77 -2.43 -23.01
C GLU A 259 -3.42 -1.10 -22.57
N ARG A 260 -4.49 -1.16 -21.75
CA ARG A 260 -5.13 0.04 -21.20
C ARG A 260 -4.19 0.84 -20.31
N GLN A 261 -3.35 0.18 -19.52
CA GLN A 261 -2.40 0.83 -18.60
C GLN A 261 -1.12 1.33 -19.26
N LEU A 262 -0.88 1.02 -20.55
CA LEU A 262 0.22 1.59 -21.32
C LEU A 262 -0.09 2.97 -21.92
N VAL A 263 -1.32 3.46 -21.80
CA VAL A 263 -1.69 4.81 -22.29
C VAL A 263 -0.97 5.87 -21.46
N SER A 264 -0.13 6.67 -22.10
CA SER A 264 0.65 7.74 -21.45
C SER A 264 1.22 8.68 -22.52
N ASP A 265 1.18 9.99 -22.26
CA ASP A 265 1.83 11.02 -23.09
C ASP A 265 3.27 11.29 -22.65
N VAL A 266 3.75 10.60 -21.60
CA VAL A 266 5.11 10.72 -21.05
C VAL A 266 5.84 9.37 -21.08
N PRO A 267 7.18 9.34 -20.92
CA PRO A 267 7.96 8.11 -20.93
C PRO A 267 7.49 7.09 -19.88
N LEU A 268 7.34 5.83 -20.31
CA LEU A 268 6.84 4.72 -19.52
C LEU A 268 7.76 3.51 -19.61
N GLY A 269 7.90 2.76 -18.50
CA GLY A 269 8.67 1.52 -18.42
C GLY A 269 8.02 0.46 -17.53
N VAL A 270 8.73 -0.63 -17.29
CA VAL A 270 8.26 -1.76 -16.47
C VAL A 270 9.31 -2.16 -15.42
N PHE A 271 8.92 -2.35 -14.18
CA PHE A 271 9.78 -2.94 -13.16
C PHE A 271 9.87 -4.45 -13.33
N LEU A 272 11.08 -4.97 -13.55
CA LEU A 272 11.34 -6.36 -13.94
C LEU A 272 12.27 -7.06 -12.94
N SER A 273 11.71 -7.84 -12.02
CA SER A 273 12.48 -8.67 -11.07
C SER A 273 12.86 -10.06 -11.62
N GLY A 274 12.28 -10.44 -12.76
CA GLY A 274 12.37 -11.82 -13.30
C GLY A 274 11.53 -12.83 -12.51
N GLY A 275 10.66 -12.38 -11.60
CA GLY A 275 9.59 -13.18 -11.01
C GLY A 275 8.42 -13.37 -11.98
N VAL A 276 7.47 -14.26 -11.63
CA VAL A 276 6.33 -14.59 -12.52
C VAL A 276 5.56 -13.33 -12.91
N ASP A 277 5.16 -12.53 -11.95
CA ASP A 277 4.29 -11.37 -12.15
C ASP A 277 4.93 -10.31 -13.03
N SER A 278 6.14 -9.87 -12.66
CA SER A 278 6.86 -8.84 -13.42
C SER A 278 7.25 -9.31 -14.83
N THR A 279 7.53 -10.60 -14.99
CA THR A 279 7.84 -11.20 -16.31
C THR A 279 6.61 -11.18 -17.22
N VAL A 280 5.44 -11.56 -16.68
CA VAL A 280 4.18 -11.55 -17.43
C VAL A 280 3.78 -10.13 -17.84
N VAL A 281 3.86 -9.17 -16.93
CA VAL A 281 3.59 -7.76 -17.24
C VAL A 281 4.56 -7.22 -18.29
N ALA A 282 5.87 -7.50 -18.15
CA ALA A 282 6.88 -7.07 -19.12
C ALA A 282 6.69 -7.71 -20.50
N GLY A 283 6.35 -9.01 -20.55
CA GLY A 283 6.08 -9.73 -21.82
C GLY A 283 4.88 -9.14 -22.54
N LEU A 284 3.76 -8.94 -21.86
CA LEU A 284 2.57 -8.34 -22.45
C LEU A 284 2.80 -6.87 -22.85
N ALA A 285 3.53 -6.10 -22.04
CA ALA A 285 3.90 -4.74 -22.41
C ALA A 285 4.78 -4.72 -23.68
N LYS A 286 5.68 -5.69 -23.85
CA LYS A 286 6.51 -5.84 -25.05
C LYS A 286 5.71 -6.27 -26.28
N GLU A 287 4.69 -7.14 -26.10
CA GLU A 287 3.76 -7.49 -27.19
C GLU A 287 2.96 -6.27 -27.66
N ALA A 288 2.50 -5.42 -26.73
CA ALA A 288 1.71 -4.23 -27.03
C ALA A 288 2.55 -3.03 -27.53
N LYS A 289 3.81 -2.90 -27.06
CA LYS A 289 4.70 -1.77 -27.40
C LYS A 289 6.12 -2.24 -27.64
N ALA A 290 6.60 -2.10 -28.87
CA ALA A 290 7.90 -2.62 -29.29
C ALA A 290 9.11 -2.08 -28.49
N ASP A 291 9.08 -0.80 -28.10
CA ASP A 291 10.22 -0.11 -27.46
C ASP A 291 10.06 0.01 -25.94
N ILE A 292 9.65 -1.08 -25.28
CA ILE A 292 9.48 -1.07 -23.83
C ILE A 292 10.82 -1.15 -23.10
N GLN A 293 11.00 -0.27 -22.12
CA GLN A 293 12.15 -0.27 -21.21
C GLN A 293 11.81 -1.03 -19.93
N THR A 294 12.78 -1.77 -19.42
CA THR A 294 12.62 -2.52 -18.16
C THR A 294 13.70 -2.14 -17.16
N TYR A 295 13.35 -2.10 -15.86
CA TYR A 295 14.22 -1.64 -14.79
C TYR A 295 14.31 -2.66 -13.67
N THR A 296 15.51 -2.89 -13.15
CA THR A 296 15.77 -3.79 -12.01
C THR A 296 16.80 -3.17 -11.07
N LEU A 297 16.59 -3.29 -9.74
CA LEU A 297 17.62 -2.95 -8.76
C LEU A 297 18.72 -4.02 -8.71
N THR A 298 19.98 -3.59 -8.62
CA THR A 298 21.12 -4.46 -8.34
C THR A 298 21.67 -4.20 -6.95
N LEU A 299 21.87 -5.24 -6.16
CA LEU A 299 22.53 -5.13 -4.86
C LEU A 299 24.02 -5.41 -5.03
N PRO A 300 24.90 -4.49 -4.58
CA PRO A 300 26.35 -4.67 -4.66
C PRO A 300 26.83 -5.67 -3.60
N GLY A 301 27.81 -6.49 -3.96
CA GLY A 301 28.46 -7.44 -3.04
C GLY A 301 27.90 -8.87 -3.09
N ASP A 302 28.78 -9.85 -2.86
CA ASP A 302 28.43 -11.27 -2.88
C ASP A 302 27.53 -11.67 -1.70
N GLU A 303 27.59 -10.95 -0.60
CA GLU A 303 26.74 -11.14 0.57
C GLU A 303 25.27 -10.96 0.28
N TYR A 304 24.91 -10.12 -0.71
CA TYR A 304 23.51 -9.86 -1.12
C TYR A 304 23.05 -10.75 -2.28
N ARG A 305 23.86 -11.72 -2.71
CA ARG A 305 23.54 -12.59 -3.88
C ARG A 305 22.16 -13.26 -3.79
N PHE A 306 21.68 -13.57 -2.59
CA PHE A 306 20.35 -14.16 -2.39
C PHE A 306 19.19 -13.18 -2.64
N TYR A 307 19.43 -11.89 -2.47
CA TYR A 307 18.44 -10.82 -2.62
C TYR A 307 18.53 -10.13 -3.98
N ASN A 308 19.65 -10.32 -4.70
CA ASN A 308 19.87 -9.69 -6.00
C ASN A 308 19.09 -10.40 -7.10
N GLU A 309 18.09 -9.72 -7.67
CA GLU A 309 17.23 -10.21 -8.74
C GLU A 309 17.74 -9.87 -10.15
N ALA A 310 18.78 -9.04 -10.27
CA ALA A 310 19.29 -8.54 -11.56
C ALA A 310 19.66 -9.66 -12.56
N VAL A 311 20.24 -10.76 -12.06
CA VAL A 311 20.61 -11.90 -12.93
C VAL A 311 19.37 -12.48 -13.61
N LYS A 312 18.25 -12.60 -12.91
CA LYS A 312 16.99 -13.12 -13.45
C LYS A 312 16.34 -12.09 -14.37
N GLY A 313 16.25 -10.83 -13.91
CA GLY A 313 15.73 -9.72 -14.71
C GLY A 313 16.42 -9.60 -16.05
N ARG A 314 17.75 -9.64 -16.08
CA ARG A 314 18.56 -9.60 -17.28
C ARG A 314 18.30 -10.81 -18.22
N ALA A 315 18.17 -12.02 -17.67
CA ALA A 315 17.88 -13.21 -18.46
C ALA A 315 16.49 -13.12 -19.12
N VAL A 316 15.48 -12.67 -18.37
CA VAL A 316 14.12 -12.46 -18.90
C VAL A 316 14.10 -11.33 -19.91
N SER A 317 14.74 -10.19 -19.64
CA SER A 317 14.82 -9.07 -20.60
C SER A 317 15.45 -9.46 -21.93
N ARG A 318 16.54 -10.22 -21.91
CA ARG A 318 17.17 -10.75 -23.14
C ARG A 318 16.23 -11.68 -23.91
N HIS A 319 15.50 -12.53 -23.21
CA HIS A 319 14.54 -13.46 -23.80
C HIS A 319 13.36 -12.71 -24.45
N LEU A 320 12.83 -11.68 -23.79
CA LEU A 320 11.74 -10.84 -24.28
C LEU A 320 12.19 -9.80 -25.33
N GLY A 321 13.48 -9.51 -25.42
CA GLY A 321 14.02 -8.47 -26.30
C GLY A 321 13.66 -7.05 -25.83
N THR A 322 13.63 -6.79 -24.52
CA THR A 322 13.38 -5.45 -23.96
C THR A 322 14.70 -4.68 -23.77
N GLN A 323 14.63 -3.35 -23.74
CA GLN A 323 15.76 -2.51 -23.33
C GLN A 323 15.86 -2.52 -21.79
N HIS A 324 16.95 -3.06 -21.25
CA HIS A 324 17.08 -3.30 -19.80
C HIS A 324 18.08 -2.38 -19.14
N CYS A 325 17.65 -1.72 -18.08
CA CYS A 325 18.46 -0.87 -17.23
C CYS A 325 18.59 -1.47 -15.82
N GLU A 326 19.82 -1.69 -15.38
CA GLU A 326 20.14 -2.15 -14.03
C GLU A 326 20.53 -0.95 -13.18
N LEU A 327 19.80 -0.73 -12.09
CA LEU A 327 19.95 0.41 -11.19
C LEU A 327 20.68 -0.05 -9.92
N PRO A 328 21.90 0.45 -9.63
CA PRO A 328 22.63 0.06 -8.44
C PRO A 328 21.95 0.60 -7.18
N LEU A 329 21.71 -0.28 -6.19
CA LEU A 329 21.18 0.08 -4.89
C LEU A 329 22.33 0.49 -3.95
N GLU A 330 22.13 1.54 -3.20
CA GLU A 330 22.98 1.91 -2.07
C GLU A 330 22.49 1.23 -0.80
N VAL A 331 23.41 0.84 0.11
CA VAL A 331 23.01 0.29 1.39
C VAL A 331 22.40 1.40 2.24
N PRO A 332 21.22 1.17 2.87
CA PRO A 332 20.56 2.24 3.61
C PRO A 332 21.41 2.74 4.77
N GLU A 333 21.46 4.03 4.92
CA GLU A 333 21.97 4.73 6.08
C GLU A 333 20.83 5.14 7.00
N LEU A 334 21.16 5.63 8.19
CA LEU A 334 20.15 6.01 9.18
C LEU A 334 19.24 7.16 8.67
N ASP A 335 19.77 8.08 7.87
CA ASP A 335 19.02 9.16 7.23
C ASP A 335 17.91 8.65 6.31
N SER A 336 18.17 7.56 5.57
CA SER A 336 17.17 6.93 4.70
C SER A 336 15.91 6.48 5.46
N ILE A 337 16.06 6.15 6.75
CA ILE A 337 14.94 5.74 7.61
C ILE A 337 14.07 6.93 8.00
N LEU A 338 14.69 8.09 8.20
CA LEU A 338 13.95 9.32 8.47
C LEU A 338 13.06 9.69 7.26
N ASP A 339 13.62 9.57 6.05
CA ASP A 339 12.88 9.82 4.81
C ASP A 339 11.68 8.87 4.68
N LEU A 340 11.86 7.56 5.00
CA LEU A 340 10.76 6.60 4.95
C LEU A 340 9.61 6.96 5.89
N VAL A 341 9.91 7.40 7.11
CA VAL A 341 8.89 7.85 8.08
C VAL A 341 8.20 9.13 7.60
N GLU A 342 8.95 10.03 6.98
CA GLU A 342 8.41 11.27 6.42
C GLU A 342 7.41 11.01 5.29
N PHE A 343 7.74 10.11 4.38
CA PHE A 343 6.87 9.78 3.26
C PHE A 343 5.69 8.88 3.64
N SER A 344 5.78 8.13 4.74
CA SER A 344 4.69 7.27 5.21
C SER A 344 3.67 7.98 6.10
N ASP A 345 4.01 9.11 6.76
CA ASP A 345 3.23 9.87 7.73
C ASP A 345 2.93 9.13 9.04
N GLN A 346 2.79 7.83 9.00
CA GLN A 346 2.49 6.95 10.13
C GLN A 346 3.54 5.84 10.22
N PRO A 347 3.62 5.10 11.35
CA PRO A 347 4.58 4.01 11.47
C PRO A 347 4.38 2.96 10.39
N PHE A 348 5.42 2.72 9.59
CA PHE A 348 5.42 1.74 8.51
C PHE A 348 6.80 1.07 8.45
N ALA A 349 6.86 -0.22 8.83
CA ALA A 349 8.14 -0.91 9.03
C ALA A 349 8.36 -2.07 8.04
N ASN A 350 7.79 -2.00 6.83
CA ASN A 350 8.15 -2.93 5.77
C ASN A 350 9.45 -2.45 5.09
N PRO A 351 10.55 -3.22 5.19
CA PRO A 351 11.84 -2.79 4.64
C PRO A 351 11.86 -2.73 3.09
N THR A 352 10.86 -3.32 2.42
CA THR A 352 10.69 -3.23 0.96
C THR A 352 10.39 -1.81 0.51
N SER A 353 9.89 -0.94 1.41
CA SER A 353 9.67 0.48 1.12
C SER A 353 10.95 1.19 0.69
N TYR A 354 12.09 0.88 1.33
CA TYR A 354 13.38 1.42 0.91
C TYR A 354 13.77 1.00 -0.51
N LEU A 355 13.55 -0.28 -0.84
CA LEU A 355 13.83 -0.76 -2.21
C LEU A 355 12.94 -0.08 -3.25
N MET A 356 11.66 0.12 -2.93
CA MET A 356 10.71 0.80 -3.83
C MET A 356 11.08 2.28 -4.00
N TYR A 357 11.46 2.96 -2.91
CA TYR A 357 11.92 4.35 -2.96
C TYR A 357 13.14 4.50 -3.87
N GLU A 358 14.20 3.71 -3.65
CA GLU A 358 15.43 3.77 -4.45
C GLU A 358 15.22 3.37 -5.92
N LEU A 359 14.40 2.33 -6.17
CA LEU A 359 14.02 1.94 -7.52
C LEU A 359 13.31 3.09 -8.24
N SER A 360 12.34 3.69 -7.57
CA SER A 360 11.54 4.78 -8.14
C SER A 360 12.36 6.04 -8.36
N LYS A 361 13.22 6.40 -7.40
CA LYS A 361 14.12 7.56 -7.48
C LYS A 361 15.04 7.48 -8.70
N LYS A 362 15.67 6.33 -8.90
CA LYS A 362 16.59 6.14 -10.03
C LYS A 362 15.85 5.96 -11.37
N ALA A 363 14.70 5.28 -11.37
CA ALA A 363 13.88 5.13 -12.57
C ALA A 363 13.27 6.46 -13.03
N ARG A 364 12.96 7.37 -12.09
CA ARG A 364 12.39 8.70 -12.40
C ARG A 364 13.30 9.56 -13.27
N GLU A 365 14.59 9.31 -13.28
CA GLU A 365 15.55 9.98 -14.20
C GLU A 365 15.26 9.67 -15.67
N HIS A 366 14.53 8.59 -15.96
CA HIS A 366 14.28 8.09 -17.31
C HIS A 366 12.79 8.03 -17.69
N ILE A 367 11.92 7.78 -16.71
CA ILE A 367 10.48 7.57 -16.92
C ILE A 367 9.65 8.33 -15.88
N THR A 368 8.39 8.58 -16.23
CA THR A 368 7.40 9.17 -15.31
C THR A 368 6.35 8.16 -14.86
N VAL A 369 6.16 7.08 -15.64
CA VAL A 369 5.21 5.99 -15.37
C VAL A 369 5.94 4.66 -15.39
N ALA A 370 5.62 3.77 -14.43
CA ALA A 370 6.12 2.40 -14.41
C ALA A 370 4.97 1.40 -14.21
N LEU A 371 4.96 0.30 -14.95
CA LEU A 371 4.12 -0.84 -14.65
C LEU A 371 4.84 -1.78 -13.68
N CYS A 372 4.14 -2.36 -12.73
CA CYS A 372 4.69 -3.35 -11.82
C CYS A 372 3.81 -4.60 -11.69
N GLY A 373 4.37 -5.67 -11.14
CA GLY A 373 3.70 -6.96 -10.98
C GLY A 373 3.01 -7.14 -9.62
N ALA A 374 2.64 -6.07 -8.91
CA ALA A 374 1.92 -6.20 -7.63
C ALA A 374 0.54 -6.85 -7.81
N GLY A 375 0.10 -7.66 -6.84
CA GLY A 375 -1.19 -8.35 -6.83
C GLY A 375 -1.13 -9.82 -7.28
N GLY A 376 -0.10 -10.24 -8.02
CA GLY A 376 -0.04 -11.62 -8.52
C GLY A 376 0.14 -12.68 -7.42
N ASP A 377 0.76 -12.33 -6.31
CA ASP A 377 0.91 -13.21 -5.14
C ASP A 377 -0.43 -13.42 -4.42
N GLU A 378 -1.22 -12.40 -4.27
CA GLU A 378 -2.51 -12.39 -3.62
C GLU A 378 -3.56 -13.13 -4.46
N LEU A 379 -3.60 -12.90 -5.77
CA LEU A 379 -4.58 -13.51 -6.65
C LEU A 379 -4.31 -14.99 -6.92
N PHE A 380 -3.03 -15.39 -7.05
CA PHE A 380 -2.64 -16.73 -7.49
C PHE A 380 -1.84 -17.53 -6.44
N ALA A 381 -2.09 -17.25 -5.16
CA ALA A 381 -1.50 -18.02 -4.04
C ALA A 381 0.04 -18.10 -4.09
N GLY A 382 0.70 -16.99 -4.39
CA GLY A 382 2.15 -16.94 -4.56
C GLY A 382 2.95 -17.00 -3.26
N TYR A 383 2.38 -16.68 -2.12
CA TYR A 383 3.07 -16.66 -0.83
C TYR A 383 3.23 -18.06 -0.21
N PRO A 384 4.31 -18.34 0.52
CA PRO A 384 4.47 -19.60 1.25
C PRO A 384 3.34 -19.88 2.25
N ARG A 385 2.72 -18.83 2.81
CA ARG A 385 1.58 -18.97 3.73
C ARG A 385 0.35 -19.59 3.08
N SER A 386 0.12 -19.39 1.78
CA SER A 386 -0.99 -20.00 1.08
C SER A 386 -0.87 -21.54 1.04
N ALA A 387 0.37 -22.05 0.87
CA ALA A 387 0.64 -23.49 0.98
C ALA A 387 0.50 -23.98 2.42
N ALA A 388 0.85 -23.15 3.41
CA ALA A 388 0.68 -23.47 4.83
C ALA A 388 -0.80 -23.59 5.22
N VAL A 389 -1.67 -22.70 4.75
CA VAL A 389 -3.12 -22.75 4.94
C VAL A 389 -3.67 -24.09 4.45
N ARG A 390 -3.35 -24.47 3.21
CA ARG A 390 -3.78 -25.75 2.63
C ARG A 390 -3.26 -26.96 3.41
N LEU A 391 -2.02 -26.90 3.90
CA LEU A 391 -1.44 -27.98 4.72
C LEU A 391 -2.14 -28.07 6.10
N ALA A 392 -2.44 -26.94 6.73
CA ALA A 392 -3.12 -26.90 8.01
C ALA A 392 -4.49 -27.57 7.95
N ARG A 393 -5.29 -27.26 6.91
CA ARG A 393 -6.59 -27.90 6.69
C ARG A 393 -6.48 -29.41 6.50
N LYS A 394 -5.46 -29.90 5.79
CA LYS A 394 -5.24 -31.34 5.69
C LYS A 394 -4.88 -31.97 7.04
N LEU A 395 -4.20 -31.24 7.92
CA LEU A 395 -3.83 -31.70 9.25
C LEU A 395 -5.00 -31.66 10.25
N GLU A 396 -6.10 -30.96 9.95
CA GLU A 396 -7.33 -31.03 10.76
C GLU A 396 -7.90 -32.45 10.84
N ALA A 397 -7.67 -33.29 9.82
CA ALA A 397 -8.02 -34.69 9.81
C ALA A 397 -7.08 -35.57 10.66
N VAL A 398 -5.95 -35.06 11.15
CA VAL A 398 -4.99 -35.82 11.98
C VAL A 398 -5.31 -35.58 13.45
N PRO A 399 -5.34 -36.63 14.27
CA PRO A 399 -5.61 -36.49 15.71
C PRO A 399 -4.67 -35.49 16.37
N ARG A 400 -5.22 -34.47 17.05
CA ARG A 400 -4.50 -33.39 17.73
C ARG A 400 -3.30 -33.82 18.57
N PRO A 401 -3.35 -34.92 19.36
CA PRO A 401 -2.21 -35.39 20.15
C PRO A 401 -0.97 -35.71 19.30
N LEU A 402 -1.15 -36.26 18.09
CA LEU A 402 -0.02 -36.60 17.19
C LEU A 402 0.61 -35.33 16.62
N VAL A 403 -0.19 -34.34 16.27
CA VAL A 403 0.32 -33.03 15.79
C VAL A 403 1.09 -32.32 16.90
N GLN A 404 0.59 -32.34 18.14
CA GLN A 404 1.25 -31.75 19.30
C GLN A 404 2.58 -32.45 19.65
N PHE A 405 2.62 -33.78 19.57
CA PHE A 405 3.83 -34.55 19.80
C PHE A 405 4.91 -34.22 18.75
N GLY A 406 4.54 -34.19 17.47
CA GLY A 406 5.41 -33.76 16.39
C GLY A 406 5.93 -32.33 16.58
N GLY A 407 5.09 -31.41 17.05
CA GLY A 407 5.46 -30.04 17.38
C GLY A 407 6.49 -29.93 18.52
N LYS A 408 6.28 -30.68 19.60
CA LYS A 408 7.21 -30.76 20.74
C LYS A 408 8.54 -31.38 20.34
N ALA A 409 8.54 -32.45 19.55
CA ALA A 409 9.76 -33.11 19.06
C ALA A 409 10.57 -32.17 18.15
N LEU A 410 9.93 -31.40 17.25
CA LEU A 410 10.61 -30.41 16.44
C LEU A 410 11.12 -29.19 17.25
N ALA A 411 10.45 -28.86 18.35
CA ALA A 411 10.90 -27.77 19.23
C ALA A 411 12.21 -28.08 19.95
N LEU A 412 12.54 -29.35 20.16
CA LEU A 412 13.80 -29.81 20.74
C LEU A 412 15.01 -29.71 19.79
N LEU A 413 14.78 -29.63 18.47
CA LEU A 413 15.87 -29.46 17.51
C LEU A 413 16.39 -28.02 17.56
N HIS A 414 17.72 -27.85 17.60
CA HIS A 414 18.35 -26.51 17.70
C HIS A 414 17.99 -25.63 16.50
N ASP A 415 17.60 -24.37 16.78
CA ASP A 415 17.32 -23.39 15.72
C ASP A 415 18.65 -22.88 15.15
N SER A 416 19.00 -23.32 13.97
CA SER A 416 20.17 -22.78 13.28
C SER A 416 19.73 -21.96 12.09
N HIS A 417 20.27 -20.74 11.96
CA HIS A 417 20.14 -19.88 10.77
C HIS A 417 20.48 -20.61 9.46
N ARG A 418 21.15 -21.77 9.57
CA ARG A 418 21.62 -22.59 8.44
C ARG A 418 20.53 -23.48 7.81
N ASN A 419 19.35 -23.68 8.46
CA ASN A 419 18.30 -24.54 7.90
C ASN A 419 16.92 -23.85 7.76
N PRO A 420 16.67 -23.17 6.64
CA PRO A 420 15.41 -22.46 6.41
C PRO A 420 14.16 -23.36 6.43
N ARG A 421 14.30 -24.66 6.09
CA ARG A 421 13.18 -25.61 6.08
C ARG A 421 12.73 -25.94 7.50
N LEU A 422 13.65 -26.15 8.41
CA LEU A 422 13.37 -26.42 9.82
C LEU A 422 12.72 -25.21 10.50
N ARG A 423 13.22 -24.00 10.21
CA ARG A 423 12.65 -22.75 10.70
C ARG A 423 11.19 -22.58 10.24
N ARG A 424 10.90 -22.84 8.95
CA ARG A 424 9.52 -22.80 8.42
C ARG A 424 8.61 -23.84 9.06
N ALA A 425 9.09 -25.06 9.26
CA ALA A 425 8.33 -26.13 9.94
C ALA A 425 7.99 -25.74 11.38
N ARG A 426 8.93 -25.16 12.12
CA ARG A 426 8.70 -24.67 13.49
C ARG A 426 7.71 -23.53 13.53
N LYS A 427 7.85 -22.52 12.63
CA LYS A 427 6.91 -21.40 12.54
C LYS A 427 5.51 -21.92 12.24
N PHE A 428 5.39 -22.90 11.36
CA PHE A 428 4.12 -23.55 11.03
C PHE A 428 3.49 -24.24 12.24
N LEU A 429 4.27 -25.03 12.99
CA LEU A 429 3.77 -25.83 14.12
C LEU A 429 3.44 -24.99 15.37
N ARG A 430 4.05 -23.82 15.56
CA ARG A 430 3.76 -22.95 16.71
C ARG A 430 2.31 -22.50 16.79
N GLY A 431 1.62 -22.38 15.68
CA GLY A 431 0.25 -21.91 15.63
C GLY A 431 -0.83 -23.01 15.60
N LEU A 432 -0.49 -24.28 15.33
CA LEU A 432 -1.45 -25.36 15.00
C LEU A 432 -2.53 -25.67 16.03
N ASN A 433 -2.50 -25.11 17.22
CA ASN A 433 -3.49 -25.35 18.28
C ASN A 433 -4.32 -24.10 18.62
N SER A 434 -4.10 -23.00 17.89
CA SER A 434 -4.79 -21.73 18.07
C SER A 434 -5.99 -21.64 17.12
N ASP A 435 -6.85 -20.66 17.36
CA ASP A 435 -7.80 -20.19 16.36
C ASP A 435 -7.08 -19.90 15.03
N PHE A 436 -7.77 -20.15 13.90
CA PHE A 436 -7.18 -20.02 12.55
C PHE A 436 -6.55 -18.64 12.32
N PHE A 437 -7.18 -17.56 12.75
CA PHE A 437 -6.68 -16.21 12.52
C PHE A 437 -5.46 -15.90 13.40
N VAL A 438 -5.44 -16.37 14.63
CA VAL A 438 -4.27 -16.31 15.51
C VAL A 438 -3.11 -17.11 14.91
N GLN A 439 -3.39 -18.32 14.39
CA GLN A 439 -2.41 -19.14 13.69
C GLN A 439 -1.87 -18.44 12.44
N TYR A 440 -2.74 -17.81 11.66
CA TYR A 440 -2.35 -17.05 10.47
C TYR A 440 -1.46 -15.87 10.83
N CYS A 441 -1.76 -15.15 11.91
CA CYS A 441 -0.88 -14.11 12.45
C CYS A 441 0.51 -14.67 12.78
N HIS A 442 0.61 -15.82 13.45
CA HIS A 442 1.90 -16.45 13.76
C HIS A 442 2.71 -16.84 12.51
N TRP A 443 2.04 -17.18 11.40
CA TRP A 443 2.74 -17.51 10.15
C TRP A 443 3.22 -16.30 9.38
N THR A 444 2.49 -15.20 9.49
CA THR A 444 2.62 -14.04 8.59
C THR A 444 3.33 -12.89 9.29
N TYR A 445 3.00 -12.64 10.56
CA TYR A 445 3.36 -11.43 11.27
C TYR A 445 4.44 -11.65 12.34
N PHE A 446 4.83 -10.60 13.04
CA PHE A 446 6.09 -10.54 13.79
C PHE A 446 5.90 -10.61 15.29
N LEU A 447 5.23 -9.65 15.92
CA LEU A 447 4.98 -9.67 17.37
C LEU A 447 3.62 -10.31 17.68
N SER A 448 3.65 -11.32 18.55
CA SER A 448 2.45 -11.92 19.13
C SER A 448 1.81 -10.98 20.17
N GLU A 449 0.53 -11.21 20.51
CA GLU A 449 -0.15 -10.43 21.56
C GLU A 449 0.64 -10.42 22.88
N GLY A 450 1.19 -11.58 23.29
CA GLY A 450 2.00 -11.67 24.51
C GLY A 450 3.34 -10.91 24.43
N GLU A 451 3.93 -10.76 23.26
CA GLU A 451 5.13 -9.96 23.04
C GLU A 451 4.79 -8.46 23.01
N LYS A 452 3.65 -8.08 22.40
CA LYS A 452 3.14 -6.69 22.46
C LYS A 452 2.88 -6.23 23.89
N HIS A 453 2.29 -7.07 24.74
CA HIS A 453 2.10 -6.77 26.16
C HIS A 453 3.41 -6.54 26.93
N LYS A 454 4.52 -7.13 26.48
CA LYS A 454 5.83 -6.88 27.06
C LYS A 454 6.50 -5.62 26.53
N LEU A 455 6.24 -5.30 25.25
CA LEU A 455 6.81 -4.14 24.57
C LEU A 455 6.11 -2.85 24.93
N LEU A 456 4.76 -2.88 24.98
CA LEU A 456 3.93 -1.70 25.23
C LEU A 456 3.74 -1.54 26.75
N ASN A 457 4.22 -0.45 27.31
CA ASN A 457 4.09 -0.19 28.75
C ASN A 457 2.66 0.15 29.16
N GLY A 458 2.37 -0.08 30.45
CA GLY A 458 1.10 -0.06 31.16
C GLY A 458 0.02 0.93 30.70
N ASP A 459 0.38 2.16 30.35
CA ASP A 459 -0.58 3.17 29.86
C ASP A 459 -0.96 2.95 28.39
N LEU A 460 -0.09 2.40 27.56
CA LEU A 460 -0.41 2.00 26.18
C LEU A 460 -1.21 0.70 26.11
N ALA A 461 -1.01 -0.20 27.07
CA ALA A 461 -1.74 -1.46 27.15
C ALA A 461 -3.16 -1.29 27.72
N ARG A 462 -3.49 -0.13 28.31
CA ARG A 462 -4.81 0.19 28.85
C ARG A 462 -5.53 1.16 27.91
N GLN A 463 -6.65 0.72 27.34
CA GLN A 463 -7.58 1.67 26.72
C GLN A 463 -8.26 2.53 27.81
N THR A 464 -8.53 3.78 27.47
CA THR A 464 -9.19 4.77 28.33
C THR A 464 -10.58 4.33 28.83
N ASP A 465 -11.19 3.36 28.15
CA ASP A 465 -12.59 2.92 28.38
C ASP A 465 -12.70 1.64 29.24
N GLY A 466 -11.61 1.16 29.85
CA GLY A 466 -11.61 -0.04 30.69
C GLY A 466 -11.63 -1.40 29.93
N ASN A 467 -11.82 -1.37 28.61
CA ASN A 467 -11.86 -2.55 27.76
C ASN A 467 -10.53 -2.77 27.06
N GLY A 468 -9.46 -3.19 27.56
CA GLY A 468 -8.15 -3.43 26.94
C GLY A 468 -8.07 -3.38 25.38
N LEU A 469 -6.89 -3.38 24.81
CA LEU A 469 -6.69 -3.40 23.35
C LEU A 469 -7.28 -4.69 22.75
N LYS A 470 -7.92 -4.56 21.56
CA LYS A 470 -8.45 -5.72 20.83
C LYS A 470 -7.31 -6.51 20.19
N PRO A 471 -7.40 -7.85 20.14
CA PRO A 471 -6.43 -8.66 19.43
C PRO A 471 -6.38 -8.33 17.94
N SER A 472 -5.20 -8.16 17.37
CA SER A 472 -5.02 -7.83 15.94
C SER A 472 -5.60 -8.90 14.99
N ALA A 473 -5.74 -10.14 15.44
CA ALA A 473 -6.37 -11.22 14.67
C ALA A 473 -7.85 -10.93 14.31
N GLU A 474 -8.54 -10.07 15.05
CA GLU A 474 -9.94 -9.71 14.77
C GLU A 474 -10.08 -8.93 13.46
N ILE A 475 -9.06 -8.19 13.04
CA ILE A 475 -9.02 -7.49 11.75
C ILE A 475 -9.09 -8.51 10.61
N LEU A 476 -8.28 -9.55 10.68
CA LEU A 476 -8.27 -10.63 9.69
C LEU A 476 -9.58 -11.41 9.69
N ARG A 477 -10.14 -11.70 10.87
CA ARG A 477 -11.44 -12.35 11.03
C ARG A 477 -12.55 -11.54 10.39
N SER A 478 -12.57 -10.22 10.62
CA SER A 478 -13.56 -9.33 10.04
C SER A 478 -13.47 -9.31 8.50
N ALA A 479 -12.27 -9.20 7.94
CA ALA A 479 -12.05 -9.21 6.50
C ALA A 479 -12.46 -10.55 5.86
N PHE A 480 -12.14 -11.68 6.51
CA PHE A 480 -12.50 -13.02 6.04
C PHE A 480 -14.02 -13.24 6.05
N ASN A 481 -14.72 -12.82 7.11
CA ASN A 481 -16.17 -12.99 7.24
C ASN A 481 -16.98 -12.18 6.22
N GLN A 482 -16.36 -11.20 5.56
CA GLN A 482 -16.95 -10.42 4.48
C GLN A 482 -16.73 -11.04 3.09
N CYS A 483 -16.12 -12.23 3.01
CA CYS A 483 -15.88 -12.93 1.75
C CYS A 483 -17.16 -13.64 1.28
N SER A 484 -17.45 -13.52 -0.03
CA SER A 484 -18.58 -14.19 -0.68
C SER A 484 -18.18 -15.36 -1.57
N LEU A 485 -16.88 -15.67 -1.67
CA LEU A 485 -16.37 -16.76 -2.51
C LEU A 485 -16.69 -18.13 -1.95
N SER A 486 -16.83 -19.13 -2.81
CA SER A 486 -17.20 -20.50 -2.45
C SER A 486 -16.08 -21.28 -1.78
N GLU A 487 -14.83 -21.10 -2.25
CA GLU A 487 -13.67 -21.82 -1.72
C GLU A 487 -13.04 -21.06 -0.56
N PRO A 488 -12.98 -21.64 0.66
CA PRO A 488 -12.37 -20.98 1.81
C PRO A 488 -10.90 -20.61 1.63
N ASP A 489 -10.15 -21.31 0.77
CA ASP A 489 -8.75 -20.96 0.45
C ASP A 489 -8.69 -19.69 -0.41
N ASN A 490 -9.68 -19.46 -1.28
CA ASN A 490 -9.83 -18.21 -2.01
C ASN A 490 -10.29 -17.06 -1.10
N CYS A 491 -11.12 -17.34 -0.07
CA CYS A 491 -11.47 -16.33 0.95
C CYS A 491 -10.23 -15.84 1.72
N VAL A 492 -9.24 -16.71 1.95
CA VAL A 492 -7.95 -16.27 2.55
C VAL A 492 -7.18 -15.36 1.61
N LEU A 493 -7.23 -15.60 0.30
CA LEU A 493 -6.60 -14.70 -0.68
C LEU A 493 -7.30 -13.35 -0.75
N GLU A 494 -8.65 -13.34 -0.70
CA GLU A 494 -9.43 -12.11 -0.65
C GLU A 494 -9.18 -11.34 0.66
N MET A 495 -9.06 -12.02 1.80
CA MET A 495 -8.64 -11.41 3.07
C MET A 495 -7.26 -10.73 2.93
N ASP A 496 -6.28 -11.42 2.32
CA ASP A 496 -4.96 -10.85 2.06
C ASP A 496 -5.03 -9.65 1.09
N LEU A 497 -5.90 -9.68 0.10
CA LEU A 497 -6.12 -8.56 -0.81
C LEU A 497 -6.67 -7.33 -0.08
N LYS A 498 -7.65 -7.52 0.82
CA LYS A 498 -8.29 -6.44 1.58
C LYS A 498 -7.43 -5.88 2.70
N THR A 499 -6.44 -6.62 3.19
CA THR A 499 -5.59 -6.24 4.33
C THR A 499 -4.13 -6.07 3.90
N PHE A 500 -3.41 -7.17 3.71
CA PHE A 500 -1.98 -7.16 3.43
C PHE A 500 -1.62 -6.44 2.11
N LEU A 501 -2.39 -6.65 1.04
CA LEU A 501 -2.13 -5.96 -0.23
C LEU A 501 -2.44 -4.47 -0.10
N ALA A 502 -3.66 -4.11 0.32
CA ALA A 502 -4.11 -2.73 0.36
C ALA A 502 -3.29 -1.85 1.31
N ASP A 503 -3.06 -2.36 2.54
CA ASP A 503 -2.48 -1.56 3.63
C ASP A 503 -0.95 -1.70 3.74
N ASN A 504 -0.34 -2.63 2.98
CA ASN A 504 1.10 -2.83 3.00
C ASN A 504 1.72 -2.69 1.61
N VAL A 505 1.36 -3.59 0.65
CA VAL A 505 2.03 -3.62 -0.66
C VAL A 505 1.70 -2.36 -1.47
N LEU A 506 0.44 -1.98 -1.53
CA LEU A 506 0.02 -0.79 -2.28
C LEU A 506 0.41 0.50 -1.55
N GLU A 507 0.41 0.50 -0.22
CA GLU A 507 0.87 1.64 0.57
C GLU A 507 2.33 1.99 0.26
N TYR A 508 3.28 1.03 0.38
CA TYR A 508 4.66 1.35 0.02
C TYR A 508 4.85 1.58 -1.49
N THR A 509 4.06 0.92 -2.33
CA THR A 509 4.16 1.11 -3.79
C THR A 509 3.79 2.55 -4.17
N ASP A 510 2.65 3.06 -3.70
CA ASP A 510 2.23 4.43 -3.99
C ASP A 510 3.09 5.47 -3.26
N ARG A 511 3.28 5.34 -1.93
CA ARG A 511 3.98 6.32 -1.12
C ARG A 511 5.43 6.53 -1.56
N MET A 512 6.17 5.43 -1.75
CA MET A 512 7.59 5.50 -2.05
C MET A 512 7.86 5.91 -3.51
N SER A 513 7.00 5.51 -4.44
CA SER A 513 7.13 5.98 -5.82
C SER A 513 6.73 7.45 -5.96
N MET A 514 5.66 7.87 -5.26
CA MET A 514 5.23 9.26 -5.30
C MET A 514 6.13 10.21 -4.52
N ALA A 515 6.89 9.73 -3.55
CA ALA A 515 7.97 10.50 -2.93
C ALA A 515 9.00 11.02 -3.97
N THR A 516 9.04 10.39 -5.14
CA THR A 516 9.94 10.75 -6.25
C THR A 516 9.18 11.19 -7.51
N ALA A 517 7.88 11.46 -7.41
CA ALA A 517 7.00 11.83 -8.52
C ALA A 517 7.01 10.79 -9.67
N LEU A 518 7.03 9.49 -9.34
CA LEU A 518 6.92 8.40 -10.30
C LEU A 518 5.56 7.70 -10.13
N GLU A 519 4.75 7.66 -11.18
CA GLU A 519 3.50 6.89 -11.17
C GLU A 519 3.76 5.39 -11.33
N VAL A 520 3.24 4.57 -10.40
CA VAL A 520 3.26 3.11 -10.55
C VAL A 520 1.85 2.59 -10.81
N ARG A 521 1.69 1.83 -11.91
CA ARG A 521 0.46 1.14 -12.34
C ARG A 521 0.56 -0.36 -12.08
N VAL A 522 -0.57 -0.99 -11.83
CA VAL A 522 -0.66 -2.37 -11.32
C VAL A 522 -1.61 -3.24 -12.17
N PRO A 523 -1.22 -3.66 -13.38
CA PRO A 523 -2.13 -4.34 -14.31
C PRO A 523 -2.77 -5.63 -13.76
N LEU A 524 -2.09 -6.35 -12.87
CA LEU A 524 -2.64 -7.52 -12.20
C LEU A 524 -3.79 -7.19 -11.24
N LEU A 525 -3.96 -5.93 -10.89
CA LEU A 525 -5.06 -5.42 -10.05
C LEU A 525 -6.15 -4.69 -10.84
N ASP A 526 -6.19 -4.86 -12.15
CA ASP A 526 -7.37 -4.52 -12.96
C ASP A 526 -8.60 -5.25 -12.41
N CYS A 527 -9.73 -4.53 -12.25
CA CYS A 527 -10.89 -5.05 -11.54
C CYS A 527 -11.42 -6.35 -12.12
N GLY A 528 -11.56 -6.42 -13.46
CA GLY A 528 -12.03 -7.64 -14.12
C GLY A 528 -11.03 -8.78 -14.02
N PHE A 529 -9.73 -8.48 -13.89
CA PHE A 529 -8.71 -9.48 -13.65
C PHE A 529 -8.67 -9.96 -12.20
N VAL A 530 -8.93 -9.09 -11.23
CA VAL A 530 -9.07 -9.46 -9.81
C VAL A 530 -10.25 -10.40 -9.61
N GLU A 531 -11.42 -10.07 -10.19
CA GLU A 531 -12.61 -10.92 -10.15
C GLU A 531 -12.33 -12.31 -10.74
N LEU A 532 -11.71 -12.37 -11.92
CA LEU A 532 -11.28 -13.64 -12.50
C LEU A 532 -10.30 -14.38 -11.56
N GLY A 533 -9.22 -13.71 -11.14
CA GLY A 533 -8.14 -14.32 -10.39
C GLY A 533 -8.59 -14.95 -9.08
N LEU A 534 -9.48 -14.28 -8.33
CA LEU A 534 -10.00 -14.79 -7.06
C LEU A 534 -10.98 -15.96 -7.25
N ASN A 535 -11.73 -15.99 -8.36
CA ASN A 535 -12.66 -17.08 -8.68
C ASN A 535 -11.99 -18.32 -9.32
N VAL A 536 -10.73 -18.21 -9.79
CA VAL A 536 -9.98 -19.39 -10.27
C VAL A 536 -9.91 -20.43 -9.15
N PRO A 537 -10.27 -21.72 -9.40
CA PRO A 537 -10.16 -22.80 -8.41
C PRO A 537 -8.76 -22.85 -7.78
N PHE A 538 -8.70 -22.90 -6.44
CA PHE A 538 -7.43 -22.85 -5.72
C PHE A 538 -6.47 -24.00 -6.12
N ALA A 539 -7.02 -25.16 -6.50
CA ALA A 539 -6.24 -26.28 -6.99
C ALA A 539 -5.41 -25.96 -8.26
N TYR A 540 -5.84 -24.98 -9.04
CA TYR A 540 -5.13 -24.52 -10.23
C TYR A 540 -4.08 -23.44 -9.94
N LYS A 541 -4.21 -22.76 -8.80
CA LYS A 541 -3.22 -21.77 -8.33
C LYS A 541 -1.96 -22.43 -7.77
N ILE A 542 -2.12 -23.58 -7.05
CA ILE A 542 -0.99 -24.38 -6.55
C ILE A 542 -1.08 -25.79 -7.14
N ARG A 543 -0.19 -26.10 -8.11
CA ARG A 543 -0.17 -27.37 -8.81
C ARG A 543 1.25 -27.96 -8.87
N HIS A 544 1.40 -29.26 -8.60
CA HIS A 544 2.70 -29.96 -8.59
C HIS A 544 3.79 -29.25 -7.75
N GLY A 545 3.40 -28.64 -6.62
CA GLY A 545 4.32 -27.91 -5.76
C GLY A 545 4.73 -26.50 -6.26
N ARG A 546 4.23 -26.07 -7.41
CA ARG A 546 4.42 -24.73 -7.95
C ARG A 546 3.26 -23.82 -7.53
N THR A 547 3.56 -22.67 -6.97
CA THR A 547 2.62 -21.56 -6.75
C THR A 547 2.42 -20.77 -8.04
N LYS A 548 1.31 -20.06 -8.20
CA LYS A 548 0.94 -19.30 -9.41
C LYS A 548 0.92 -20.17 -10.68
N ALA A 549 0.59 -21.47 -10.54
CA ALA A 549 0.77 -22.45 -11.61
C ALA A 549 0.01 -22.05 -12.88
N VAL A 550 -1.28 -21.74 -12.78
CA VAL A 550 -2.11 -21.37 -13.93
C VAL A 550 -1.63 -20.06 -14.59
N LEU A 551 -1.20 -19.07 -13.80
CA LEU A 551 -0.64 -17.82 -14.33
C LEU A 551 0.68 -18.08 -15.08
N PHE A 552 1.58 -18.85 -14.47
CA PHE A 552 2.84 -19.24 -15.14
C PHE A 552 2.60 -20.02 -16.44
N ASP A 553 1.69 -21.00 -16.40
CA ASP A 553 1.43 -21.86 -17.57
C ASP A 553 0.72 -21.09 -18.70
N ALA A 554 -0.06 -20.05 -18.38
CA ALA A 554 -0.70 -19.17 -19.38
C ALA A 554 0.33 -18.33 -20.17
N PHE A 555 1.53 -18.11 -19.65
CA PHE A 555 2.57 -17.27 -20.24
C PHE A 555 3.95 -17.93 -20.24
N SER A 556 3.98 -19.27 -20.31
CA SER A 556 5.23 -20.03 -20.17
C SER A 556 6.29 -19.69 -21.21
N GLU A 557 5.91 -19.17 -22.37
CA GLU A 557 6.80 -18.71 -23.44
C GLU A 557 7.60 -17.45 -23.09
N PHE A 558 7.13 -16.63 -22.12
CA PHE A 558 7.86 -15.43 -21.69
C PHE A 558 9.07 -15.75 -20.79
N PHE A 559 9.19 -17.00 -20.37
CA PHE A 559 10.26 -17.42 -19.46
C PHE A 559 11.37 -18.16 -20.19
N PRO A 560 12.64 -17.70 -20.11
CA PRO A 560 13.77 -18.49 -20.59
C PRO A 560 13.87 -19.83 -19.83
N SER A 561 14.46 -20.85 -20.47
CA SER A 561 14.57 -22.22 -19.91
C SER A 561 15.17 -22.24 -18.50
N GLU A 562 16.17 -21.41 -18.24
CA GLU A 562 16.86 -21.29 -16.96
C GLU A 562 15.97 -20.70 -15.84
N ALA A 563 15.03 -19.83 -16.20
CA ALA A 563 14.14 -19.18 -15.24
C ALA A 563 12.91 -20.05 -14.88
N ARG A 564 12.52 -21.01 -15.73
CA ARG A 564 11.31 -21.85 -15.52
C ARG A 564 11.33 -22.65 -14.24
N ASN A 565 12.49 -23.11 -13.79
CA ASN A 565 12.68 -23.94 -12.59
C ASN A 565 13.37 -23.19 -11.44
N ALA A 566 13.61 -21.89 -11.59
CA ALA A 566 14.25 -21.12 -10.54
C ALA A 566 13.34 -20.99 -9.31
N PRO A 567 13.87 -21.16 -8.07
CA PRO A 567 13.07 -21.02 -6.88
C PRO A 567 12.52 -19.58 -6.79
N LYS A 568 11.25 -19.47 -6.31
CA LYS A 568 10.64 -18.17 -6.05
C LYS A 568 11.50 -17.40 -5.05
N ARG A 569 11.82 -16.17 -5.38
CA ARG A 569 12.36 -15.15 -4.48
C ARG A 569 11.36 -14.00 -4.46
N GLY A 570 11.19 -13.34 -3.33
CA GLY A 570 10.39 -12.12 -3.24
C GLY A 570 11.27 -10.89 -3.39
N PHE A 571 10.70 -9.78 -3.78
CA PHE A 571 11.32 -8.45 -3.70
C PHE A 571 11.45 -8.07 -2.22
N ASN A 572 12.52 -8.57 -1.57
CA ASN A 572 12.74 -8.44 -0.13
C ASN A 572 14.10 -7.78 0.14
N ALA A 573 14.10 -6.85 1.07
CA ALA A 573 15.32 -6.24 1.57
C ALA A 573 16.11 -7.22 2.47
N PRO A 574 17.45 -7.20 2.46
CA PRO A 574 18.30 -7.99 3.36
C PRO A 574 18.34 -7.38 4.78
N LEU A 575 17.16 -7.18 5.38
CA LEU A 575 16.97 -6.45 6.62
C LEU A 575 17.80 -7.03 7.77
N GLY A 576 17.91 -8.36 7.87
CA GLY A 576 18.70 -9.01 8.91
C GLY A 576 20.21 -8.64 8.87
N GLN A 577 20.70 -8.23 7.69
CA GLN A 577 22.09 -7.75 7.54
C GLN A 577 22.21 -6.24 7.81
N TRP A 578 21.17 -5.47 7.45
CA TRP A 578 21.16 -4.02 7.62
C TRP A 578 20.83 -3.60 9.05
N VAL A 579 19.83 -4.24 9.66
CA VAL A 579 19.27 -3.83 10.96
C VAL A 579 20.29 -3.90 12.08
N GLY A 580 21.16 -4.92 12.12
CA GLY A 580 22.17 -5.01 13.15
C GLY A 580 22.99 -3.72 13.25
N ARG A 581 23.51 -3.24 12.11
CA ARG A 581 24.29 -2.00 12.05
C ARG A 581 23.44 -0.76 12.31
N LEU A 582 22.30 -0.63 11.62
CA LEU A 582 21.41 0.53 11.74
C LEU A 582 20.88 0.69 13.17
N PHE A 583 20.49 -0.42 13.80
CA PHE A 583 19.96 -0.42 15.16
C PHE A 583 21.05 -0.11 16.19
N ASP A 584 22.25 -0.66 16.01
CA ASP A 584 23.39 -0.35 16.89
C ASP A 584 23.81 1.12 16.74
N ASP A 585 23.88 1.63 15.51
CA ASP A 585 24.16 3.04 15.24
C ASP A 585 23.06 3.93 15.87
N TYR A 586 21.78 3.52 15.82
CA TYR A 586 20.67 4.22 16.44
C TYR A 586 20.70 4.20 17.96
N PHE A 587 21.02 3.06 18.58
CA PHE A 587 21.08 2.86 20.03
C PHE A 587 22.33 3.49 20.66
N ASP A 588 23.49 3.42 19.98
CA ASP A 588 24.77 3.87 20.50
C ASP A 588 25.03 5.38 20.32
N ILE A 589 24.10 6.11 19.68
CA ILE A 589 24.18 7.58 19.52
C ILE A 589 24.39 8.32 20.85
N HIS A 590 23.98 7.74 21.98
CA HIS A 590 24.20 8.31 23.31
C HIS A 590 25.64 8.21 23.81
N GLY A 591 26.50 7.35 23.20
CA GLY A 591 27.82 7.05 23.78
C GLY A 591 29.01 7.62 23.04
N ARG A 592 29.04 7.76 21.73
CA ARG A 592 30.34 7.85 21.03
C ARG A 592 30.44 8.64 19.72
N ARG A 593 29.43 9.25 19.14
CA ARG A 593 29.59 9.92 17.83
C ARG A 593 29.00 11.34 17.77
N SER A 594 29.85 12.31 17.58
CA SER A 594 29.52 13.62 16.97
C SER A 594 29.55 13.43 15.44
N GLY A 595 28.42 13.66 14.73
CA GLY A 595 28.37 13.56 13.29
C GLY A 595 27.04 14.09 12.74
N PRO A 596 26.94 14.35 11.42
CA PRO A 596 25.77 14.96 10.77
C PRO A 596 24.45 14.23 11.00
N VAL A 597 24.52 12.92 11.28
CA VAL A 597 23.34 12.10 11.62
C VAL A 597 22.71 12.52 12.96
N ARG A 598 23.54 12.92 13.94
CA ARG A 598 23.05 13.44 15.22
C ARG A 598 22.38 14.79 15.11
N GLU A 599 22.83 15.64 14.20
CA GLU A 599 22.20 16.93 13.94
C GLU A 599 20.78 16.77 13.39
N LYS A 600 20.57 15.81 12.49
CA LYS A 600 19.24 15.53 11.91
C LYS A 600 18.31 14.75 12.84
N LEU A 601 18.84 13.75 13.58
CA LEU A 601 18.05 12.93 14.52
C LEU A 601 17.74 13.65 15.83
N GLY A 602 18.50 14.69 16.19
CA GLY A 602 18.37 15.41 17.45
C GLY A 602 18.90 14.60 18.66
N GLU A 603 18.95 15.26 19.83
CA GLU A 603 19.43 14.63 21.08
C GLU A 603 18.49 13.60 21.69
N ASP A 604 17.28 13.50 21.16
CA ASP A 604 16.15 12.76 21.77
C ASP A 604 15.93 11.35 21.16
N VAL A 605 16.91 10.80 20.46
CA VAL A 605 16.83 9.41 19.96
C VAL A 605 16.51 8.45 21.10
N GLY A 606 15.52 7.58 20.90
CA GLY A 606 15.05 6.65 21.94
C GLY A 606 14.17 7.29 23.01
N ALA A 607 13.57 8.43 22.71
CA ALA A 607 12.67 9.09 23.64
C ALA A 607 11.45 8.23 24.00
N SER A 608 10.90 7.45 23.06
CA SER A 608 9.74 6.62 23.30
C SER A 608 9.96 5.56 24.38
N TRP A 609 11.16 4.96 24.46
CA TRP A 609 11.45 4.02 25.54
C TRP A 609 12.00 4.69 26.80
N ARG A 610 12.68 5.84 26.71
CA ARG A 610 13.06 6.62 27.90
C ARG A 610 11.89 7.22 28.65
N GLU A 611 10.85 7.61 27.92
CA GLU A 611 9.60 8.12 28.49
C GLU A 611 8.61 7.01 28.85
N GLY A 612 9.02 5.75 28.70
CA GLY A 612 8.23 4.61 29.14
C GLY A 612 7.05 4.28 28.22
N ILE A 613 7.07 4.71 26.95
CA ILE A 613 6.07 4.32 25.94
C ILE A 613 6.33 2.88 25.50
N LEU A 614 7.59 2.56 25.17
CA LEU A 614 8.05 1.19 24.91
C LEU A 614 8.95 0.69 26.05
N ASP A 615 8.90 -0.62 26.34
CA ASP A 615 9.75 -1.24 27.37
C ASP A 615 11.16 -1.47 26.83
N ILE A 616 12.13 -0.73 27.40
CA ILE A 616 13.54 -0.83 27.01
C ILE A 616 14.15 -2.20 27.33
N GLY A 617 13.71 -2.85 28.43
CA GLY A 617 14.20 -4.17 28.83
C GLY A 617 13.84 -5.22 27.80
N PHE A 618 12.61 -5.18 27.27
CA PHE A 618 12.17 -6.07 26.22
C PHE A 618 12.91 -5.78 24.90
N ILE A 619 13.12 -4.52 24.52
CA ILE A 619 13.91 -4.14 23.34
C ILE A 619 15.34 -4.68 23.44
N GLN A 620 16.00 -4.55 24.61
CA GLN A 620 17.34 -5.09 24.85
C GLN A 620 17.37 -6.62 24.77
N GLN A 621 16.30 -7.29 25.22
CA GLN A 621 16.15 -8.74 25.03
C GLN A 621 16.11 -9.10 23.55
N LEU A 622 15.27 -8.44 22.73
CA LEU A 622 15.17 -8.65 21.30
C LEU A 622 16.54 -8.47 20.60
N ARG A 623 17.26 -7.39 20.95
CA ARG A 623 18.62 -7.11 20.44
C ARG A 623 19.59 -8.25 20.79
N THR A 624 19.58 -8.70 22.04
CA THR A 624 20.44 -9.79 22.51
C THR A 624 20.14 -11.11 21.79
N GLU A 625 18.87 -11.44 21.59
CA GLU A 625 18.44 -12.62 20.84
C GLU A 625 18.92 -12.58 19.39
N HIS A 626 18.82 -11.41 18.75
CA HIS A 626 19.25 -11.19 17.37
C HIS A 626 20.78 -11.34 17.22
N HIS A 627 21.58 -10.62 18.03
CA HIS A 627 23.04 -10.66 17.98
C HIS A 627 23.64 -12.05 18.30
N ARG A 628 23.01 -12.78 19.22
CA ARG A 628 23.44 -14.17 19.54
C ARG A 628 23.01 -15.19 18.48
N GLY A 629 22.32 -14.77 17.44
CA GLY A 629 21.79 -15.68 16.42
C GLY A 629 20.73 -16.67 16.95
N LYS A 630 20.16 -16.41 18.14
CA LYS A 630 19.15 -17.25 18.75
C LYS A 630 17.80 -17.16 18.00
N SER A 631 17.46 -15.96 17.53
CA SER A 631 16.29 -15.67 16.73
C SER A 631 16.56 -14.47 15.83
N ASP A 632 15.99 -14.47 14.61
CA ASP A 632 16.00 -13.29 13.76
C ASP A 632 14.91 -12.31 14.26
N ARG A 633 15.33 -11.22 14.88
CA ARG A 633 14.48 -10.16 15.43
C ARG A 633 14.61 -8.84 14.67
N SER A 634 15.07 -8.91 13.42
CA SER A 634 15.36 -7.72 12.62
C SER A 634 14.13 -6.86 12.37
N HIS A 635 12.98 -7.47 12.12
CA HIS A 635 11.75 -6.73 11.83
C HIS A 635 11.19 -6.05 13.08
N GLU A 636 11.22 -6.72 14.23
CA GLU A 636 10.76 -6.17 15.50
C GLU A 636 11.63 -4.99 15.94
N LEU A 637 12.95 -5.11 15.79
CA LEU A 637 13.89 -4.02 16.09
C LEU A 637 13.71 -2.84 15.14
N PHE A 638 13.51 -3.11 13.84
CA PHE A 638 13.22 -2.09 12.85
C PHE A 638 11.90 -1.37 13.16
N ALA A 639 10.86 -2.10 13.55
CA ALA A 639 9.59 -1.51 13.96
C ALA A 639 9.72 -0.58 15.18
N CYS A 640 10.51 -0.97 16.19
CA CYS A 640 10.77 -0.11 17.35
C CYS A 640 11.46 1.20 16.94
N MET A 641 12.43 1.15 16.02
CA MET A 641 13.14 2.31 15.52
C MET A 641 12.22 3.24 14.71
N ILE A 642 11.45 2.70 13.76
CA ILE A 642 10.46 3.44 12.97
C ILE A 642 9.43 4.11 13.87
N PHE A 643 8.92 3.39 14.87
CA PHE A 643 7.96 3.93 15.83
C PHE A 643 8.55 5.09 16.63
N ASP A 644 9.79 4.98 17.15
CA ASP A 644 10.42 6.05 17.91
C ASP A 644 10.61 7.32 17.07
N VAL A 645 11.06 7.17 15.80
CA VAL A 645 11.21 8.28 14.87
C VAL A 645 9.87 8.97 14.61
N TRP A 646 8.82 8.18 14.30
CA TRP A 646 7.49 8.69 14.06
C TRP A 646 6.92 9.39 15.29
N TRP A 647 7.00 8.75 16.45
CA TRP A 647 6.46 9.28 17.71
C TRP A 647 7.09 10.61 18.10
N ARG A 648 8.41 10.74 17.96
CA ARG A 648 9.13 12.00 18.18
C ARG A 648 8.69 13.10 17.21
N LYS A 649 8.55 12.75 15.94
CA LYS A 649 8.21 13.72 14.89
C LYS A 649 6.80 14.28 15.03
N TYR A 650 5.83 13.42 15.30
CA TYR A 650 4.42 13.77 15.20
C TYR A 650 3.70 13.94 16.56
N ILE A 651 4.08 13.18 17.57
CA ILE A 651 3.35 13.14 18.85
C ILE A 651 4.04 13.97 19.93
N ARG A 652 5.37 13.81 20.08
CA ARG A 652 6.12 14.47 21.16
C ARG A 652 6.35 15.98 20.95
N LYS A 653 6.15 16.53 19.78
CA LYS A 653 6.31 17.98 19.43
C LYS A 653 7.68 18.58 19.76
N THR A 654 8.78 17.83 19.64
CA THR A 654 10.14 18.29 19.98
C THR A 654 10.87 19.01 18.84
N GLN A 655 10.35 18.96 17.64
CA GLN A 655 10.81 19.81 16.52
C GLN A 655 9.59 20.54 15.96
N PRO A 656 9.70 21.84 15.56
CA PRO A 656 8.66 22.44 14.75
C PRO A 656 8.48 21.53 13.54
N LEU A 657 7.23 21.15 13.26
CA LEU A 657 6.86 20.50 11.99
C LEU A 657 7.62 21.25 10.92
N VAL A 658 8.51 20.56 10.21
CA VAL A 658 9.36 21.16 9.17
C VAL A 658 8.48 22.13 8.41
N HIS A 659 8.95 23.38 8.29
CA HIS A 659 8.19 24.40 7.58
C HIS A 659 7.96 23.91 6.15
N TRP A 660 6.75 23.34 5.93
CA TRP A 660 6.27 22.90 4.63
C TRP A 660 6.14 24.05 3.65
#